data_5a7b4b8e9e3fcd802513f48aa1a127a5
#
_entry.id   5a7b4b8e9e3fcd802513f48aa1a127a5
#
_cell.length_a   1.000
_cell.length_b   1.000
_cell.length_c   1.000
_cell.angle_alpha   90.00
_cell.angle_beta   90.00
_cell.angle_gamma   90.00
#
_symmetry.space_group_name_H-M   'P 1'
#
loop_
_entity.id
_entity.type
_entity.pdbx_description
1 polymer ?
#
loop_
_entity_poly.entity_id
_entity_poly.type
_entity_poly.pdbx_seq_one_letter_code
_entity_poly.pdbx_strand_id
1 'polypeptide(L)'
;EIASCLVGSEMCIRDSIRGIGSRINTPAVGLYVDNIPFIDKSAFDFNYSDIERIDVMRGPQGTLYGRNTMGGLIRVFTKSPFTYQGTDLRLGAATYNNYNASLTHYHRISNQFAFSVGLFYDHKGGFFKNDYNGKRIDTDNEFGGRIRAIYLPTENLKLDFTVNYEYTNQGGYPYEYTGKVSGEEDRADYIGRISYDNACGYKRNLLNTGLNLEYQADNFILSSVTGFQYLRDHMDLDQDFTEQNIYTMMQKQNSKTLSEEIVLKSKPGRRWQWTTGVSGFYQWLDTEAPVTFQKDGVNWLNSTINTNANKYMPTISMGPMSMKLNFNDIINGEQLAIPGKFSTPILNGAIFHQSTFNDLFGLEGLSFTAGLRMDYESLKLDYYSGCQFTHTYSLGGTLTPSNKVIEMIPAKEFNVNNSYDGKLSHDYIQLLPKFALQYDFDSRNNIYASVSKGYRSGGYNIQMFSDLLQNDMQASMMKDVAGVTIPALESAPIKDEQKQNIIGILNGMAQSPQTDVKAATLYKPEYSWNYEIGSHLTLFNGKLQADLSAFYMDTRDQQLSRFAESGLGRITVNAGKSRSLGAEASLRAQLTDQFSLNGNYGYTYATFTDYVISETENYNGNYVPFVPKHTFAVGGQYIFPLRKNAILDNITLDANYRAAGRIYWTEQNNASQALYGTLNGRLSLNKGNGQIGFWVNNALNKDYQAFYFETMSRGFAQKGRPVQVGIDIRCRF
;
A
#
# COMPACT_ATOMS: atom_id res chain seq x y z
N GLU A 1 3.21 19.94 0.54
CA GLU A 1 4.23 18.93 0.18
C GLU A 1 3.69 17.50 0.22
N ILE A 2 2.90 17.15 1.24
CA ILE A 2 2.20 15.86 1.29
C ILE A 2 1.05 15.82 0.27
N ALA A 3 0.42 16.96 -0.05
CA ALA A 3 -0.61 17.05 -1.07
C ALA A 3 -0.12 16.64 -2.47
N SER A 4 1.12 16.92 -2.84
CA SER A 4 1.67 16.47 -4.12
C SER A 4 2.08 14.98 -4.13
N CYS A 5 2.14 14.36 -2.94
CA CYS A 5 2.27 12.93 -2.79
C CYS A 5 0.90 12.22 -2.75
N LEU A 6 -0.19 12.94 -2.50
CA LEU A 6 -1.56 12.44 -2.55
C LEU A 6 -2.18 12.49 -3.96
N VAL A 7 -1.56 13.24 -4.87
CA VAL A 7 -2.05 13.46 -6.23
C VAL A 7 -1.04 12.90 -7.23
N GLY A 8 -1.24 11.67 -7.63
CA GLY A 8 -0.48 11.03 -8.72
C GLY A 8 0.11 9.66 -8.38
N SER A 9 0.05 8.78 -9.31
CA SER A 9 0.36 7.34 -9.32
C SER A 9 1.76 6.88 -8.83
N GLU A 10 2.39 7.53 -7.88
CA GLU A 10 3.64 7.06 -7.30
C GLU A 10 3.37 6.16 -6.10
N MET A 11 3.32 4.89 -6.35
CA MET A 11 2.90 3.83 -5.46
C MET A 11 3.82 3.56 -4.25
N CYS A 12 4.83 4.38 -3.92
CA CYS A 12 5.89 3.87 -3.08
C CYS A 12 6.23 4.61 -1.81
N ILE A 13 6.09 5.93 -1.74
CA ILE A 13 6.58 6.72 -0.60
C ILE A 13 5.45 7.18 0.32
N ARG A 14 4.22 6.96 -0.08
CA ARG A 14 3.03 7.58 0.51
C ARG A 14 2.58 7.02 1.84
N ASP A 15 2.97 5.81 2.14
CA ASP A 15 2.37 5.04 3.21
C ASP A 15 3.26 4.96 4.44
N SER A 16 4.38 5.68 4.50
CA SER A 16 5.30 5.60 5.62
C SER A 16 5.45 6.93 6.34
N ILE A 17 5.13 6.94 7.63
CA ILE A 17 5.43 8.01 8.56
C ILE A 17 6.24 7.42 9.72
N ARG A 18 7.38 8.05 10.08
CA ARG A 18 8.26 7.66 11.20
C ARG A 18 8.74 6.20 11.14
N GLY A 19 8.94 5.66 9.95
CA GLY A 19 9.38 4.28 9.76
C GLY A 19 8.27 3.25 9.82
N ILE A 20 7.03 3.67 10.01
CA ILE A 20 5.85 2.84 9.89
C ILE A 20 5.29 2.99 8.50
N GLY A 21 5.39 1.94 7.70
CA GLY A 21 4.91 1.92 6.33
C GLY A 21 4.04 0.71 6.04
N SER A 22 3.30 0.75 4.94
CA SER A 22 2.45 -0.37 4.53
C SER A 22 2.53 -0.57 3.02
N ARG A 23 3.00 -1.74 2.64
CA ARG A 23 2.86 -2.29 1.28
C ARG A 23 1.81 -3.40 1.21
N ILE A 24 1.06 -3.56 2.27
CA ILE A 24 -0.04 -4.50 2.41
C ILE A 24 -1.37 -3.76 2.29
N ASN A 25 -2.46 -4.48 2.24
CA ASN A 25 -3.81 -3.92 2.06
C ASN A 25 -4.28 -3.06 3.23
N THR A 26 -3.77 -3.31 4.45
CA THR A 26 -4.09 -2.49 5.63
C THR A 26 -3.18 -1.27 5.70
N PRO A 27 -3.71 -0.03 5.66
CA PRO A 27 -2.89 1.17 5.75
C PRO A 27 -2.32 1.36 7.16
N ALA A 28 -1.15 2.01 7.25
CA ALA A 28 -0.54 2.40 8.53
C ALA A 28 -0.88 3.85 8.90
N VAL A 29 -1.36 4.63 7.94
CA VAL A 29 -1.75 6.03 8.06
C VAL A 29 -3.22 6.15 7.69
N GLY A 30 -4.04 6.77 8.55
CA GLY A 30 -5.46 7.00 8.28
C GLY A 30 -5.67 8.17 7.31
N LEU A 31 -6.77 8.11 6.56
CA LEU A 31 -7.21 9.20 5.69
C LEU A 31 -8.66 9.57 5.99
N TYR A 32 -8.89 10.86 6.19
CA TYR A 32 -10.22 11.44 6.36
C TYR A 32 -10.41 12.61 5.40
N VAL A 33 -11.54 12.65 4.71
CA VAL A 33 -11.90 13.76 3.83
C VAL A 33 -13.21 14.38 4.35
N ASP A 34 -13.18 15.64 4.71
CA ASP A 34 -14.30 16.35 5.37
C ASP A 34 -14.90 15.56 6.54
N ASN A 35 -14.04 15.00 7.39
CA ASN A 35 -14.31 14.12 8.55
C ASN A 35 -14.81 12.70 8.21
N ILE A 36 -15.01 12.33 6.95
CA ILE A 36 -15.43 11.00 6.54
C ILE A 36 -14.20 10.11 6.44
N PRO A 37 -14.15 8.95 7.13
CA PRO A 37 -13.02 8.03 7.05
C PRO A 37 -12.98 7.30 5.70
N PHE A 38 -11.81 7.21 5.10
CA PHE A 38 -11.53 6.33 3.97
C PHE A 38 -10.95 5.03 4.52
N ILE A 39 -11.71 3.95 4.45
CA ILE A 39 -11.36 2.67 5.09
C ILE A 39 -10.49 1.81 4.17
N ASP A 40 -10.83 1.77 2.90
CA ASP A 40 -10.10 0.99 1.89
C ASP A 40 -8.86 1.75 1.42
N LYS A 41 -7.71 1.08 1.42
CA LYS A 41 -6.45 1.69 0.97
C LYS A 41 -6.48 2.08 -0.51
N SER A 42 -7.16 1.31 -1.34
CA SER A 42 -7.31 1.62 -2.77
C SER A 42 -8.12 2.91 -3.03
N ALA A 43 -8.81 3.43 -1.99
CA ALA A 43 -9.50 4.71 -2.05
C ALA A 43 -8.62 5.91 -1.69
N PHE A 44 -7.35 5.70 -1.28
CA PHE A 44 -6.45 6.78 -0.85
C PHE A 44 -5.85 7.57 -2.01
N ASP A 45 -5.93 7.05 -3.22
CA ASP A 45 -5.55 7.75 -4.44
C ASP A 45 -6.79 8.44 -5.01
N PHE A 46 -6.92 9.73 -4.78
CA PHE A 46 -8.06 10.55 -5.18
C PHE A 46 -7.61 11.90 -5.73
N ASN A 47 -8.43 12.48 -6.60
CA ASN A 47 -8.19 13.78 -7.19
C ASN A 47 -9.24 14.80 -6.69
N TYR A 48 -8.78 15.77 -5.88
CA TYR A 48 -9.62 16.91 -5.47
C TYR A 48 -9.04 18.23 -5.98
N SER A 49 -9.81 18.93 -6.77
CA SER A 49 -9.44 20.26 -7.25
C SER A 49 -9.79 21.40 -6.28
N ASP A 50 -10.57 21.10 -5.25
CA ASP A 50 -11.23 22.05 -4.34
C ASP A 50 -10.69 21.99 -2.89
N ILE A 51 -9.48 21.53 -2.69
CA ILE A 51 -8.86 21.43 -1.37
C ILE A 51 -8.65 22.84 -0.77
N GLU A 52 -9.10 23.02 0.46
CA GLU A 52 -8.83 24.20 1.28
C GLU A 52 -7.59 23.98 2.16
N ARG A 53 -7.52 22.82 2.85
CA ARG A 53 -6.47 22.52 3.82
C ARG A 53 -6.22 21.03 3.91
N ILE A 54 -4.96 20.68 4.16
CA ILE A 54 -4.55 19.31 4.53
C ILE A 54 -3.81 19.38 5.87
N ASP A 55 -4.31 18.64 6.85
CA ASP A 55 -3.66 18.48 8.15
C ASP A 55 -2.99 17.10 8.19
N VAL A 56 -1.73 17.07 8.60
CA VAL A 56 -0.95 15.84 8.76
C VAL A 56 -0.54 15.70 10.21
N MET A 57 -1.15 14.75 10.88
CA MET A 57 -0.81 14.40 12.26
C MET A 57 0.14 13.21 12.24
N ARG A 58 1.36 13.41 12.73
CA ARG A 58 2.40 12.39 12.79
C ARG A 58 2.33 11.63 14.10
N GLY A 59 2.75 10.36 14.08
CA GLY A 59 2.64 9.45 15.22
C GLY A 59 1.21 8.95 15.47
N PRO A 60 1.04 7.97 16.38
CA PRO A 60 -0.22 7.30 16.60
C PRO A 60 -1.37 8.23 17.01
N GLN A 61 -2.47 8.15 16.29
CA GLN A 61 -3.72 8.86 16.57
C GLN A 61 -4.84 7.89 17.02
N GLY A 62 -4.46 6.72 17.53
CA GLY A 62 -5.38 5.62 17.81
C GLY A 62 -6.49 5.94 18.79
N THR A 63 -6.29 6.78 19.81
CA THR A 63 -7.29 7.08 20.84
C THR A 63 -8.56 7.74 20.27
N LEU A 64 -8.44 8.65 19.32
CA LEU A 64 -9.60 9.32 18.73
C LEU A 64 -10.01 8.69 17.39
N TYR A 65 -9.07 8.19 16.60
CA TYR A 65 -9.32 7.73 15.22
C TYR A 65 -9.23 6.20 15.02
N GLY A 66 -8.78 5.47 16.05
CA GLY A 66 -8.80 4.00 16.08
C GLY A 66 -7.78 3.33 15.16
N ARG A 67 -8.24 2.27 14.48
CA ARG A 67 -7.41 1.41 13.66
C ARG A 67 -6.69 2.16 12.52
N ASN A 68 -5.57 1.60 12.07
CA ASN A 68 -4.83 2.05 10.90
C ASN A 68 -4.34 3.51 10.96
N THR A 69 -4.17 4.05 12.18
CA THR A 69 -3.62 5.38 12.44
C THR A 69 -2.33 5.32 13.26
N MET A 70 -1.61 4.21 13.16
CA MET A 70 -0.41 3.93 13.93
C MET A 70 0.78 4.82 13.52
N GLY A 71 0.97 5.06 12.23
CA GLY A 71 1.99 5.98 11.71
C GLY A 71 1.55 7.43 11.77
N GLY A 72 0.25 7.70 11.65
CA GLY A 72 -0.31 9.04 11.61
C GLY A 72 -1.69 9.12 10.98
N LEU A 73 -2.11 10.34 10.73
CA LEU A 73 -3.41 10.65 10.14
C LEU A 73 -3.31 11.83 9.18
N ILE A 74 -3.95 11.69 8.02
CA ILE A 74 -4.11 12.76 7.04
C ILE A 74 -5.58 13.17 7.03
N ARG A 75 -5.85 14.47 7.21
CA ARG A 75 -7.18 15.05 7.11
C ARG A 75 -7.20 16.08 5.99
N VAL A 76 -8.09 15.86 5.03
CA VAL A 76 -8.30 16.75 3.90
C VAL A 76 -9.62 17.50 4.12
N PHE A 77 -9.58 18.81 3.99
CA PHE A 77 -10.76 19.66 4.05
C PHE A 77 -10.93 20.36 2.70
N THR A 78 -12.14 20.33 2.20
CA THR A 78 -12.47 20.99 0.95
C THR A 78 -13.12 22.36 1.21
N LYS A 79 -13.07 23.23 0.22
CA LYS A 79 -13.63 24.59 0.33
C LYS A 79 -15.12 24.57 0.67
N SER A 80 -15.53 25.38 1.62
CA SER A 80 -16.93 25.49 2.01
C SER A 80 -17.71 26.39 1.04
N PRO A 81 -18.86 25.93 0.49
CA PRO A 81 -19.69 26.77 -0.38
C PRO A 81 -20.40 27.92 0.36
N PHE A 82 -20.28 28.01 1.70
CA PHE A 82 -20.73 29.20 2.45
C PHE A 82 -19.73 30.35 2.42
N THR A 83 -18.44 30.04 2.43
CA THR A 83 -17.36 31.04 2.52
C THR A 83 -16.69 31.30 1.16
N TYR A 84 -16.72 30.33 0.26
CA TYR A 84 -16.14 30.42 -1.06
C TYR A 84 -17.25 30.42 -2.12
N GLN A 85 -17.25 31.40 -3.02
CA GLN A 85 -18.28 31.60 -4.05
C GLN A 85 -17.66 31.73 -5.43
N GLY A 86 -18.43 31.42 -6.48
CA GLY A 86 -18.00 31.55 -7.86
C GLY A 86 -17.59 30.23 -8.50
N THR A 87 -16.94 30.30 -9.64
CA THR A 87 -16.54 29.13 -10.44
C THR A 87 -15.04 29.13 -10.62
N ASP A 88 -14.39 28.04 -10.17
CA ASP A 88 -12.97 27.77 -10.40
C ASP A 88 -12.81 26.90 -11.64
N LEU A 89 -12.08 27.38 -12.65
CA LEU A 89 -11.65 26.62 -13.82
C LEU A 89 -10.15 26.41 -13.76
N ARG A 90 -9.69 25.18 -14.00
CA ARG A 90 -8.28 24.85 -14.19
C ARG A 90 -8.11 24.01 -15.44
N LEU A 91 -7.14 24.38 -16.27
CA LEU A 91 -6.73 23.65 -17.47
C LEU A 91 -5.21 23.50 -17.43
N GLY A 92 -4.69 22.34 -17.77
CA GLY A 92 -3.26 22.09 -17.79
C GLY A 92 -2.86 21.19 -18.93
N ALA A 93 -1.63 21.41 -19.42
CA ALA A 93 -0.98 20.55 -20.39
C ALA A 93 0.51 20.43 -20.07
N ALA A 94 1.08 19.24 -20.29
CA ALA A 94 2.48 19.00 -20.02
C ALA A 94 3.08 18.00 -21.03
N THR A 95 4.41 17.91 -21.00
CA THR A 95 5.16 16.89 -21.75
C THR A 95 4.65 15.49 -21.40
N TYR A 96 4.94 14.51 -22.24
CA TYR A 96 4.48 13.13 -22.16
C TYR A 96 2.96 12.98 -22.34
N ASN A 97 2.36 13.90 -23.11
CA ASN A 97 0.95 13.86 -23.44
C ASN A 97 0.02 13.92 -22.21
N ASN A 98 0.36 14.78 -21.24
CA ASN A 98 -0.43 14.93 -20.02
C ASN A 98 -1.37 16.15 -20.15
N TYR A 99 -2.66 15.95 -19.82
CA TYR A 99 -3.67 17.00 -19.81
C TYR A 99 -4.53 16.87 -18.56
N ASN A 100 -4.92 18.01 -17.99
CA ASN A 100 -5.91 18.02 -16.93
C ASN A 100 -6.90 19.16 -17.11
N ALA A 101 -8.13 18.94 -16.68
CA ALA A 101 -9.18 19.95 -16.65
C ALA A 101 -10.02 19.77 -15.40
N SER A 102 -10.35 20.85 -14.70
CA SER A 102 -11.31 20.80 -13.61
C SER A 102 -12.15 22.08 -13.59
N LEU A 103 -13.42 21.91 -13.23
CA LEU A 103 -14.40 22.99 -13.08
C LEU A 103 -15.15 22.73 -11.78
N THR A 104 -15.18 23.72 -10.88
CA THR A 104 -15.96 23.64 -9.63
C THR A 104 -16.73 24.92 -9.43
N HIS A 105 -18.05 24.82 -9.29
CA HIS A 105 -18.94 25.94 -9.00
C HIS A 105 -19.40 25.89 -7.55
N TYR A 106 -19.36 27.03 -6.88
CA TYR A 106 -19.78 27.23 -5.49
C TYR A 106 -20.88 28.29 -5.46
N HIS A 107 -22.00 27.94 -4.85
CA HIS A 107 -23.15 28.83 -4.80
C HIS A 107 -23.83 28.80 -3.42
N ARG A 108 -24.04 29.98 -2.84
CA ARG A 108 -24.82 30.17 -1.63
C ARG A 108 -26.21 30.71 -2.02
N ILE A 109 -27.22 29.87 -1.91
CA ILE A 109 -28.61 30.23 -2.28
C ILE A 109 -29.21 31.14 -1.20
N SER A 110 -28.91 30.83 0.09
CA SER A 110 -29.47 31.57 1.23
C SER A 110 -28.50 31.51 2.43
N ASN A 111 -28.89 32.16 3.52
CA ASN A 111 -28.15 32.03 4.79
C ASN A 111 -28.20 30.62 5.38
N GLN A 112 -29.14 29.80 4.89
CA GLN A 112 -29.33 28.43 5.39
C GLN A 112 -28.82 27.36 4.43
N PHE A 113 -28.63 27.66 3.13
CA PHE A 113 -28.28 26.63 2.16
C PHE A 113 -27.22 27.09 1.15
N ALA A 114 -26.19 26.30 1.01
CA ALA A 114 -25.14 26.47 0.03
C ALA A 114 -24.71 25.11 -0.55
N PHE A 115 -24.26 25.11 -1.80
CA PHE A 115 -23.76 23.89 -2.46
C PHE A 115 -22.53 24.17 -3.33
N SER A 116 -21.78 23.11 -3.64
CA SER A 116 -20.76 23.11 -4.69
C SER A 116 -20.92 21.88 -5.57
N VAL A 117 -20.57 22.04 -6.84
CA VAL A 117 -20.50 20.95 -7.83
C VAL A 117 -19.20 21.08 -8.59
N GLY A 118 -18.40 20.03 -8.58
CA GLY A 118 -17.11 19.95 -9.25
C GLY A 118 -17.03 18.77 -10.19
N LEU A 119 -16.30 18.93 -11.29
CA LEU A 119 -15.95 17.88 -12.25
C LEU A 119 -14.46 17.98 -12.56
N PHE A 120 -13.82 16.86 -12.84
CA PHE A 120 -12.44 16.82 -13.29
C PHE A 120 -12.19 15.71 -14.31
N TYR A 121 -11.16 15.92 -15.10
CA TYR A 121 -10.56 14.93 -15.99
C TYR A 121 -9.05 15.08 -15.94
N ASP A 122 -8.34 13.97 -15.83
CA ASP A 122 -6.87 13.89 -15.87
C ASP A 122 -6.44 12.78 -16.84
N HIS A 123 -5.56 13.10 -17.76
CA HIS A 123 -4.95 12.17 -18.70
C HIS A 123 -3.42 12.21 -18.58
N LYS A 124 -2.80 11.05 -18.38
CA LYS A 124 -1.35 10.87 -18.38
C LYS A 124 -0.98 9.90 -19.52
N GLY A 125 -0.17 10.36 -20.46
CA GLY A 125 0.24 9.57 -21.63
C GLY A 125 1.37 8.57 -21.33
N GLY A 126 1.89 8.54 -20.10
CA GLY A 126 2.94 7.63 -19.64
C GLY A 126 4.36 8.11 -19.95
N PHE A 127 5.30 7.76 -19.08
CA PHE A 127 6.71 8.13 -19.19
C PHE A 127 7.54 6.99 -19.78
N PHE A 128 7.17 5.74 -19.50
CA PHE A 128 7.94 4.55 -19.84
C PHE A 128 7.29 3.75 -20.97
N LYS A 129 8.12 2.98 -21.67
CA LYS A 129 7.67 2.09 -22.75
C LYS A 129 7.99 0.65 -22.41
N ASN A 130 7.12 -0.27 -22.82
CA ASN A 130 7.40 -1.68 -22.87
C ASN A 130 8.19 -1.99 -24.15
N ASP A 131 9.42 -2.47 -24.03
CA ASP A 131 10.30 -2.78 -25.15
C ASP A 131 9.77 -3.93 -26.02
N TYR A 132 8.98 -4.84 -25.42
CA TYR A 132 8.37 -5.96 -26.13
C TYR A 132 7.39 -5.52 -27.24
N ASN A 133 6.58 -4.50 -26.96
CA ASN A 133 5.52 -4.07 -27.90
C ASN A 133 5.55 -2.59 -28.27
N GLY A 134 6.49 -1.81 -27.72
CA GLY A 134 6.68 -0.38 -27.98
C GLY A 134 5.61 0.54 -27.40
N LYS A 135 4.64 0.03 -26.66
CA LYS A 135 3.55 0.82 -26.08
C LYS A 135 3.96 1.52 -24.79
N ARG A 136 3.35 2.68 -24.51
CA ARG A 136 3.46 3.33 -23.20
C ARG A 136 2.77 2.49 -22.14
N ILE A 137 3.40 2.38 -20.95
CA ILE A 137 2.98 1.46 -19.89
C ILE A 137 2.15 2.19 -18.85
N ASP A 138 2.70 3.25 -18.26
CA ASP A 138 2.18 3.97 -17.10
C ASP A 138 1.20 5.08 -17.52
N THR A 139 0.31 4.77 -18.47
CA THR A 139 -0.79 5.64 -18.86
C THR A 139 -1.86 5.69 -17.78
N ASP A 140 -2.58 6.80 -17.69
CA ASP A 140 -3.66 6.98 -16.73
C ASP A 140 -4.76 7.87 -17.30
N ASN A 141 -6.01 7.47 -17.09
CA ASN A 141 -7.19 8.25 -17.40
C ASN A 141 -8.10 8.27 -16.20
N GLU A 142 -8.28 9.45 -15.64
CA GLU A 142 -9.14 9.66 -14.48
C GLU A 142 -10.22 10.66 -14.80
N PHE A 143 -11.45 10.38 -14.41
CA PHE A 143 -12.51 11.38 -14.42
C PHE A 143 -13.40 11.20 -13.21
N GLY A 144 -13.97 12.29 -12.76
CA GLY A 144 -14.86 12.22 -11.62
C GLY A 144 -15.57 13.53 -11.35
N GLY A 145 -16.37 13.50 -10.30
CA GLY A 145 -17.10 14.66 -9.87
C GLY A 145 -17.47 14.59 -8.39
N ARG A 146 -17.74 15.77 -7.86
CA ARG A 146 -18.09 15.95 -6.47
C ARG A 146 -19.27 16.91 -6.32
N ILE A 147 -20.16 16.57 -5.38
CA ILE A 147 -21.24 17.43 -4.92
C ILE A 147 -21.08 17.58 -3.41
N ARG A 148 -21.17 18.80 -2.90
CA ARG A 148 -21.28 19.10 -1.49
C ARG A 148 -22.45 20.03 -1.24
N ALA A 149 -23.31 19.73 -0.29
CA ALA A 149 -24.45 20.55 0.09
C ALA A 149 -24.43 20.75 1.60
N ILE A 150 -24.48 22.01 2.05
CA ILE A 150 -24.53 22.37 3.46
C ILE A 150 -25.88 23.04 3.74
N TYR A 151 -26.59 22.50 4.72
CA TYR A 151 -27.87 23.04 5.17
C TYR A 151 -27.85 23.36 6.68
N LEU A 152 -28.24 24.57 7.01
CA LEU A 152 -28.32 25.12 8.37
C LEU A 152 -29.80 25.36 8.70
N PRO A 153 -30.55 24.32 9.11
CA PRO A 153 -32.00 24.48 9.43
C PRO A 153 -32.25 25.44 10.61
N THR A 154 -31.32 25.49 11.55
CA THR A 154 -31.27 26.42 12.67
C THR A 154 -29.84 26.94 12.87
N GLU A 155 -29.67 27.95 13.74
CA GLU A 155 -28.32 28.44 14.09
C GLU A 155 -27.44 27.41 14.77
N ASN A 156 -28.07 26.41 15.41
CA ASN A 156 -27.38 25.38 16.18
C ASN A 156 -27.21 24.05 15.45
N LEU A 157 -27.84 23.85 14.28
CA LEU A 157 -27.81 22.58 13.55
C LEU A 157 -27.22 22.75 12.15
N LYS A 158 -26.17 22.00 11.86
CA LYS A 158 -25.54 21.92 10.54
C LYS A 158 -25.66 20.51 9.99
N LEU A 159 -26.08 20.38 8.76
CA LEU A 159 -26.04 19.18 7.93
C LEU A 159 -25.10 19.45 6.76
N ASP A 160 -24.11 18.59 6.54
CA ASP A 160 -23.08 18.73 5.52
C ASP A 160 -23.00 17.40 4.76
N PHE A 161 -23.60 17.36 3.58
CA PHE A 161 -23.70 16.19 2.73
C PHE A 161 -22.69 16.24 1.59
N THR A 162 -21.99 15.14 1.33
CA THR A 162 -21.01 15.02 0.25
C THR A 162 -21.23 13.75 -0.55
N VAL A 163 -21.05 13.85 -1.86
CA VAL A 163 -20.94 12.72 -2.79
C VAL A 163 -19.73 12.95 -3.67
N ASN A 164 -18.86 11.95 -3.76
CA ASN A 164 -17.70 11.97 -4.64
C ASN A 164 -17.67 10.67 -5.46
N TYR A 165 -17.58 10.79 -6.77
CA TYR A 165 -17.40 9.66 -7.69
C TYR A 165 -16.11 9.85 -8.50
N GLU A 166 -15.36 8.77 -8.66
CA GLU A 166 -14.14 8.73 -9.43
C GLU A 166 -14.01 7.43 -10.21
N TYR A 167 -13.66 7.53 -11.46
CA TYR A 167 -13.25 6.42 -12.31
C TYR A 167 -11.79 6.58 -12.70
N THR A 168 -11.01 5.52 -12.55
CA THR A 168 -9.59 5.46 -12.91
C THR A 168 -9.36 4.28 -13.85
N ASN A 169 -8.56 4.50 -14.90
CA ASN A 169 -8.11 3.45 -15.83
C ASN A 169 -6.61 3.66 -16.09
N GLN A 170 -5.80 2.89 -15.39
CA GLN A 170 -4.34 2.94 -15.45
C GLN A 170 -3.80 1.80 -16.31
N GLY A 171 -2.69 2.07 -17.00
CA GLY A 171 -1.91 1.08 -17.69
C GLY A 171 -1.12 0.18 -16.74
N GLY A 172 -0.08 -0.45 -17.26
CA GLY A 172 0.74 -1.39 -16.52
C GLY A 172 1.76 -0.74 -15.58
N TYR A 173 2.65 -1.57 -15.10
CA TYR A 173 3.68 -1.22 -14.12
C TYR A 173 5.05 -1.18 -14.81
N PRO A 174 5.78 -0.04 -14.76
CA PRO A 174 7.05 0.12 -15.46
C PRO A 174 8.21 -0.45 -14.63
N TYR A 175 8.23 -1.77 -14.45
CA TYR A 175 9.30 -2.46 -13.73
C TYR A 175 10.41 -2.87 -14.66
N GLU A 176 11.61 -2.33 -14.41
CA GLU A 176 12.85 -2.60 -15.13
C GLU A 176 13.53 -3.82 -14.51
N TYR A 177 13.98 -4.77 -15.33
CA TYR A 177 14.76 -5.90 -14.87
C TYR A 177 16.17 -5.45 -14.44
N THR A 178 16.58 -5.81 -13.23
CA THR A 178 17.89 -5.41 -12.66
C THR A 178 18.91 -6.54 -12.58
N GLY A 179 18.55 -7.75 -13.01
CA GLY A 179 19.38 -8.95 -12.97
C GLY A 179 18.90 -9.98 -11.95
N LYS A 180 19.55 -11.14 -11.94
CA LYS A 180 19.31 -12.19 -10.94
C LYS A 180 19.86 -11.82 -9.57
N VAL A 181 19.12 -12.15 -8.54
CA VAL A 181 19.51 -12.01 -7.14
C VAL A 181 20.27 -13.24 -6.67
N SER A 182 19.92 -14.42 -7.23
CA SER A 182 20.59 -15.70 -6.97
C SER A 182 20.67 -16.56 -8.23
N GLY A 183 21.72 -17.35 -8.33
CA GLY A 183 22.01 -18.18 -9.49
C GLY A 183 22.79 -17.42 -10.58
N GLU A 184 23.10 -18.09 -11.69
CA GLU A 184 23.78 -17.48 -12.82
C GLU A 184 22.82 -16.58 -13.63
N GLU A 185 23.34 -15.42 -14.10
CA GLU A 185 22.58 -14.50 -14.95
C GLU A 185 22.38 -15.12 -16.33
N ASP A 186 21.13 -15.33 -16.71
CA ASP A 186 20.75 -15.93 -17.99
C ASP A 186 20.19 -14.92 -18.99
N ARG A 187 19.96 -13.68 -18.56
CA ARG A 187 19.32 -12.62 -19.35
C ARG A 187 20.02 -11.27 -19.20
N ALA A 188 21.33 -11.26 -19.28
CA ALA A 188 22.13 -10.04 -19.13
C ALA A 188 21.75 -8.92 -20.11
N ASP A 189 21.24 -9.27 -21.30
CA ASP A 189 20.75 -8.36 -22.34
C ASP A 189 19.43 -7.65 -21.98
N TYR A 190 18.72 -8.14 -20.95
CA TYR A 190 17.48 -7.53 -20.43
C TYR A 190 17.72 -6.56 -19.26
N ILE A 191 18.91 -6.57 -18.67
CA ILE A 191 19.21 -5.65 -17.56
C ILE A 191 19.04 -4.21 -18.03
N GLY A 192 18.25 -3.44 -17.30
CA GLY A 192 17.92 -2.05 -17.61
C GLY A 192 16.71 -1.88 -18.54
N ARG A 193 16.02 -2.96 -18.93
CA ARG A 193 14.86 -2.92 -19.82
C ARG A 193 13.57 -3.23 -19.10
N ILE A 194 12.48 -2.63 -19.59
CA ILE A 194 11.11 -2.96 -19.21
C ILE A 194 10.52 -3.74 -20.39
N SER A 195 10.40 -5.06 -20.24
CA SER A 195 9.95 -5.91 -21.34
C SER A 195 9.16 -7.10 -20.82
N TYR A 196 7.84 -7.09 -21.03
CA TYR A 196 6.93 -8.15 -20.63
C TYR A 196 5.84 -8.34 -21.70
N ASP A 197 5.34 -9.58 -21.82
CA ASP A 197 4.47 -10.00 -22.90
C ASP A 197 2.98 -9.82 -22.61
N ASN A 198 2.55 -10.06 -21.36
CA ASN A 198 1.15 -9.98 -21.00
C ASN A 198 0.70 -8.55 -20.65
N ALA A 199 -0.56 -8.25 -20.94
CA ALA A 199 -1.13 -6.95 -20.65
C ALA A 199 -1.31 -6.75 -19.13
N CYS A 200 -0.82 -5.61 -18.64
CA CYS A 200 -1.06 -5.16 -17.28
C CYS A 200 -2.00 -3.95 -17.27
N GLY A 201 -2.76 -3.79 -16.19
CA GLY A 201 -3.61 -2.62 -16.01
C GLY A 201 -4.37 -2.62 -14.71
N TYR A 202 -4.90 -1.45 -14.35
CA TYR A 202 -5.73 -1.27 -13.18
C TYR A 202 -6.92 -0.36 -13.49
N LYS A 203 -8.12 -0.80 -13.15
CA LYS A 203 -9.35 -0.02 -13.30
C LYS A 203 -10.07 0.06 -11.99
N ARG A 204 -10.58 1.24 -11.65
CA ARG A 204 -11.28 1.46 -10.39
C ARG A 204 -12.51 2.35 -10.57
N ASN A 205 -13.63 1.97 -9.95
CA ASN A 205 -14.77 2.83 -9.69
C ASN A 205 -14.84 3.05 -8.18
N LEU A 206 -14.86 4.31 -7.76
CA LEU A 206 -14.90 4.71 -6.37
C LEU A 206 -16.04 5.70 -6.15
N LEU A 207 -16.98 5.35 -5.28
CA LEU A 207 -18.02 6.24 -4.80
C LEU A 207 -17.86 6.41 -3.29
N ASN A 208 -17.72 7.65 -2.84
CA ASN A 208 -17.72 8.01 -1.43
C ASN A 208 -18.89 8.96 -1.17
N THR A 209 -19.72 8.65 -0.18
CA THR A 209 -20.77 9.53 0.28
C THR A 209 -20.63 9.73 1.77
N GLY A 210 -21.05 10.90 2.26
CA GLY A 210 -21.01 11.18 3.67
C GLY A 210 -22.01 12.24 4.09
N LEU A 211 -22.50 12.09 5.31
CA LEU A 211 -23.36 13.04 6.00
C LEU A 211 -22.72 13.39 7.34
N ASN A 212 -22.33 14.63 7.51
CA ASN A 212 -21.91 15.18 8.79
C ASN A 212 -23.07 15.97 9.38
N LEU A 213 -23.52 15.59 10.58
CA LEU A 213 -24.46 16.30 11.39
C LEU A 213 -23.70 16.91 12.56
N GLU A 214 -23.84 18.20 12.80
CA GLU A 214 -23.29 18.89 13.97
C GLU A 214 -24.39 19.70 14.66
N TYR A 215 -24.60 19.42 15.95
CA TYR A 215 -25.53 20.16 16.81
C TYR A 215 -24.79 20.86 17.95
N GLN A 216 -24.91 22.17 18.01
CA GLN A 216 -24.26 23.05 18.96
C GLN A 216 -25.21 23.34 20.16
N ALA A 217 -25.24 22.47 21.16
CA ALA A 217 -25.96 22.75 22.42
C ALA A 217 -25.22 23.80 23.27
N ASP A 218 -25.80 24.28 24.34
CA ASP A 218 -25.20 25.31 25.22
C ASP A 218 -23.88 24.82 25.86
N ASN A 219 -23.84 23.57 26.30
CA ASN A 219 -22.75 23.01 27.09
C ASN A 219 -21.87 22.00 26.34
N PHE A 220 -22.33 21.45 25.22
CA PHE A 220 -21.65 20.43 24.44
C PHE A 220 -21.91 20.60 22.96
N ILE A 221 -21.13 19.89 22.16
CA ILE A 221 -21.30 19.73 20.72
C ILE A 221 -21.52 18.24 20.46
N LEU A 222 -22.63 17.90 19.77
CA LEU A 222 -22.89 16.57 19.25
C LEU A 222 -22.53 16.54 17.77
N SER A 223 -21.71 15.58 17.37
CA SER A 223 -21.40 15.32 15.98
C SER A 223 -21.75 13.88 15.62
N SER A 224 -22.38 13.65 14.47
CA SER A 224 -22.58 12.32 13.87
C SER A 224 -22.05 12.36 12.45
N VAL A 225 -21.23 11.37 12.09
CA VAL A 225 -20.61 11.25 10.77
C VAL A 225 -20.93 9.88 10.22
N THR A 226 -21.86 9.86 9.25
CA THR A 226 -22.22 8.65 8.49
C THR A 226 -21.45 8.65 7.18
N GLY A 227 -20.73 7.57 6.88
CA GLY A 227 -19.99 7.39 5.62
C GLY A 227 -20.42 6.12 4.90
N PHE A 228 -20.55 6.19 3.58
CA PHE A 228 -20.68 5.02 2.73
C PHE A 228 -19.64 5.09 1.60
N GLN A 229 -18.86 4.01 1.46
CA GLN A 229 -17.85 3.84 0.42
C GLN A 229 -18.20 2.61 -0.42
N TYR A 230 -18.21 2.77 -1.73
CA TYR A 230 -18.28 1.68 -2.70
C TYR A 230 -17.05 1.73 -3.59
N LEU A 231 -16.32 0.63 -3.64
CA LEU A 231 -15.13 0.47 -4.48
C LEU A 231 -15.28 -0.82 -5.29
N ARG A 232 -15.08 -0.70 -6.59
CA ARG A 232 -14.94 -1.84 -7.47
C ARG A 232 -13.70 -1.66 -8.32
N ASP A 233 -12.76 -2.57 -8.18
CA ASP A 233 -11.55 -2.53 -8.98
C ASP A 233 -11.28 -3.83 -9.74
N HIS A 234 -10.37 -3.72 -10.70
CA HIS A 234 -9.88 -4.82 -11.51
C HIS A 234 -8.42 -4.56 -11.87
N MET A 235 -7.56 -5.49 -11.52
CA MET A 235 -6.13 -5.49 -11.82
C MET A 235 -5.78 -6.71 -12.65
N ASP A 236 -5.09 -6.49 -13.76
CA ASP A 236 -4.41 -7.53 -14.53
C ASP A 236 -2.90 -7.32 -14.39
N LEU A 237 -2.16 -8.38 -14.17
CA LEU A 237 -0.73 -8.33 -13.91
C LEU A 237 -0.01 -9.48 -14.58
N ASP A 238 1.01 -9.13 -15.37
CA ASP A 238 2.11 -10.02 -15.72
C ASP A 238 3.02 -10.13 -14.50
N GLN A 239 2.97 -11.26 -13.83
CA GLN A 239 3.58 -11.39 -12.51
C GLN A 239 5.09 -11.71 -12.58
N ASP A 240 5.58 -12.24 -13.69
CA ASP A 240 7.00 -12.47 -13.88
C ASP A 240 7.74 -11.29 -14.50
N PHE A 241 7.00 -10.28 -15.02
CA PHE A 241 7.49 -9.03 -15.61
C PHE A 241 8.57 -9.24 -16.69
N THR A 242 8.45 -10.34 -17.44
CA THR A 242 9.39 -10.69 -18.52
C THR A 242 8.66 -11.00 -19.83
N GLU A 243 9.42 -11.27 -20.90
CA GLU A 243 8.88 -11.74 -22.18
C GLU A 243 8.53 -13.24 -22.17
N GLN A 244 8.77 -13.93 -21.05
CA GLN A 244 8.40 -15.33 -20.88
C GLN A 244 6.95 -15.40 -20.42
N ASN A 245 6.16 -16.20 -21.11
CA ASN A 245 4.76 -16.37 -20.76
C ASN A 245 4.60 -17.38 -19.61
N ILE A 246 5.07 -16.97 -18.39
CA ILE A 246 5.11 -17.87 -17.22
C ILE A 246 3.78 -17.87 -16.50
N TYR A 247 3.35 -16.73 -15.92
CA TYR A 247 2.06 -16.67 -15.24
C TYR A 247 1.50 -15.26 -15.12
N THR A 248 0.19 -15.22 -15.13
CA THR A 248 -0.59 -13.99 -14.97
C THR A 248 -1.43 -14.05 -13.72
N MET A 249 -1.64 -12.93 -13.08
CA MET A 249 -2.55 -12.76 -11.95
C MET A 249 -3.62 -11.74 -12.32
N MET A 250 -4.86 -12.09 -12.05
CA MET A 250 -5.98 -11.14 -12.09
C MET A 250 -6.53 -10.97 -10.68
N GLN A 251 -6.91 -9.75 -10.33
CA GLN A 251 -7.61 -9.47 -9.09
C GLN A 251 -8.80 -8.57 -9.36
N LYS A 252 -9.98 -9.00 -8.95
CA LYS A 252 -11.19 -8.16 -8.92
C LYS A 252 -11.66 -8.03 -7.48
N GLN A 253 -11.90 -6.81 -7.05
CA GLN A 253 -12.46 -6.54 -5.73
C GLN A 253 -13.76 -5.77 -5.83
N ASN A 254 -14.68 -6.10 -4.94
CA ASN A 254 -15.94 -5.38 -4.73
C ASN A 254 -16.08 -5.12 -3.25
N SER A 255 -15.84 -3.88 -2.84
CA SER A 255 -15.88 -3.45 -1.44
C SER A 255 -17.03 -2.48 -1.24
N LYS A 256 -17.83 -2.71 -0.19
CA LYS A 256 -18.85 -1.79 0.31
C LYS A 256 -18.57 -1.58 1.78
N THR A 257 -18.51 -0.33 2.23
CA THR A 257 -18.26 -0.02 3.64
C THR A 257 -19.27 0.99 4.11
N LEU A 258 -19.95 0.69 5.21
CA LEU A 258 -20.80 1.62 5.94
C LEU A 258 -20.10 1.95 7.26
N SER A 259 -19.93 3.22 7.56
CA SER A 259 -19.30 3.70 8.79
C SER A 259 -20.17 4.72 9.51
N GLU A 260 -20.11 4.72 10.84
CA GLU A 260 -20.77 5.70 11.68
C GLU A 260 -19.86 6.09 12.85
N GLU A 261 -19.82 7.37 13.16
CA GLU A 261 -19.13 7.90 14.32
C GLU A 261 -20.02 8.94 15.00
N ILE A 262 -20.32 8.75 16.29
CA ILE A 262 -21.08 9.68 17.12
C ILE A 262 -20.18 10.19 18.23
N VAL A 263 -19.99 11.51 18.30
CA VAL A 263 -19.08 12.17 19.23
C VAL A 263 -19.78 13.27 19.99
N LEU A 264 -19.66 13.23 21.30
CA LEU A 264 -19.99 14.31 22.21
C LEU A 264 -18.70 14.96 22.69
N LYS A 265 -18.62 16.29 22.61
CA LYS A 265 -17.46 17.05 23.11
C LYS A 265 -17.90 18.28 23.87
N SER A 266 -17.15 18.65 24.90
CA SER A 266 -17.36 19.88 25.64
C SER A 266 -17.12 21.12 24.77
N LYS A 267 -17.70 22.25 25.13
CA LYS A 267 -17.34 23.54 24.51
C LYS A 267 -15.89 23.90 24.82
N PRO A 268 -15.18 24.59 23.89
CA PRO A 268 -13.82 25.07 24.11
C PRO A 268 -13.74 26.13 25.23
N GLY A 269 -12.53 26.40 25.75
CA GLY A 269 -12.28 27.43 26.77
C GLY A 269 -12.67 27.05 28.21
N ARG A 270 -13.01 25.79 28.46
CA ARG A 270 -13.29 25.29 29.83
C ARG A 270 -12.00 24.70 30.41
N ARG A 271 -11.90 24.76 31.77
CA ARG A 271 -10.76 24.15 32.49
C ARG A 271 -10.73 22.62 32.32
N TRP A 272 -11.89 21.97 32.27
CA TRP A 272 -12.04 20.56 31.89
C TRP A 272 -12.72 20.46 30.54
N GLN A 273 -11.97 19.94 29.56
CA GLN A 273 -12.45 19.65 28.22
C GLN A 273 -12.47 18.14 28.02
N TRP A 274 -13.49 17.64 27.38
CA TRP A 274 -13.66 16.22 27.16
C TRP A 274 -14.26 15.93 25.79
N THR A 275 -13.92 14.73 25.28
CA THR A 275 -14.48 14.15 24.06
C THR A 275 -14.80 12.70 24.36
N THR A 276 -16.04 12.28 24.13
CA THR A 276 -16.51 10.91 24.29
C THR A 276 -17.24 10.50 23.02
N GLY A 277 -17.00 9.30 22.53
CA GLY A 277 -17.69 8.85 21.33
C GLY A 277 -17.73 7.34 21.19
N VAL A 278 -18.57 6.95 20.25
CA VAL A 278 -18.66 5.59 19.73
C VAL A 278 -18.45 5.64 18.22
N SER A 279 -17.81 4.64 17.67
CA SER A 279 -17.65 4.52 16.22
C SER A 279 -17.71 3.06 15.80
N GLY A 280 -18.04 2.82 14.55
CA GLY A 280 -17.98 1.50 13.98
C GLY A 280 -18.10 1.52 12.46
N PHE A 281 -17.74 0.42 11.84
CA PHE A 281 -18.01 0.19 10.44
C PHE A 281 -18.23 -1.30 10.17
N TYR A 282 -18.94 -1.55 9.10
CA TYR A 282 -19.02 -2.86 8.50
C TYR A 282 -18.57 -2.78 7.03
N GLN A 283 -17.62 -3.62 6.68
CA GLN A 283 -17.09 -3.75 5.32
C GLN A 283 -17.46 -5.11 4.76
N TRP A 284 -18.09 -5.13 3.58
CA TRP A 284 -18.24 -6.30 2.72
C TRP A 284 -17.14 -6.23 1.67
N LEU A 285 -16.27 -7.22 1.63
CA LEU A 285 -15.18 -7.28 0.65
C LEU A 285 -15.17 -8.65 0.00
N ASP A 286 -15.50 -8.69 -1.29
CA ASP A 286 -15.40 -9.87 -2.12
C ASP A 286 -14.23 -9.72 -3.10
N THR A 287 -13.40 -10.75 -3.20
CA THR A 287 -12.20 -10.76 -4.05
C THR A 287 -12.20 -12.02 -4.92
N GLU A 288 -12.06 -11.83 -6.23
CA GLU A 288 -11.68 -12.88 -7.17
C GLU A 288 -10.21 -12.68 -7.53
N ALA A 289 -9.38 -13.70 -7.33
CA ALA A 289 -7.93 -13.62 -7.53
C ALA A 289 -7.37 -14.92 -8.15
N PRO A 290 -7.76 -15.27 -9.39
CA PRO A 290 -7.18 -16.41 -10.09
C PRO A 290 -5.71 -16.14 -10.46
N VAL A 291 -4.89 -17.19 -10.32
CA VAL A 291 -3.53 -17.28 -10.88
C VAL A 291 -3.59 -18.25 -12.04
N THR A 292 -2.98 -17.90 -13.18
CA THR A 292 -2.93 -18.77 -14.35
C THR A 292 -1.49 -18.95 -14.78
N PHE A 293 -0.99 -20.17 -14.67
CA PHE A 293 0.26 -20.57 -15.34
C PHE A 293 -0.02 -20.66 -16.84
N GLN A 294 0.75 -19.93 -17.59
CA GLN A 294 0.71 -19.91 -19.04
C GLN A 294 1.65 -21.00 -19.59
N LYS A 295 1.79 -21.10 -20.91
CA LYS A 295 2.56 -22.15 -21.57
C LYS A 295 3.99 -22.35 -21.02
N ASP A 296 4.74 -21.27 -20.88
CA ASP A 296 6.11 -21.35 -20.35
C ASP A 296 6.11 -21.68 -18.85
N GLY A 297 5.07 -21.27 -18.14
CA GLY A 297 4.85 -21.61 -16.74
C GLY A 297 4.56 -23.09 -16.53
N VAL A 298 3.71 -23.70 -17.35
CA VAL A 298 3.46 -25.16 -17.31
C VAL A 298 4.73 -25.92 -17.66
N ASN A 299 5.48 -25.48 -18.66
CA ASN A 299 6.78 -26.07 -19.03
C ASN A 299 7.79 -25.94 -17.88
N TRP A 300 7.83 -24.81 -17.21
CA TRP A 300 8.69 -24.58 -16.04
C TRP A 300 8.31 -25.51 -14.87
N LEU A 301 7.02 -25.68 -14.57
CA LEU A 301 6.55 -26.63 -13.55
C LEU A 301 6.96 -28.06 -13.92
N ASN A 302 6.71 -28.51 -15.15
CA ASN A 302 7.08 -29.82 -15.64
C ASN A 302 8.59 -30.06 -15.54
N SER A 303 9.40 -29.09 -15.95
CA SER A 303 10.85 -29.17 -15.84
C SER A 303 11.31 -29.27 -14.38
N THR A 304 10.72 -28.47 -13.50
CA THR A 304 11.07 -28.44 -12.07
C THR A 304 10.72 -29.77 -11.39
N ILE A 305 9.52 -30.32 -11.63
CA ILE A 305 9.09 -31.61 -11.11
C ILE A 305 10.03 -32.71 -11.55
N ASN A 306 10.28 -32.79 -12.86
CA ASN A 306 11.13 -33.85 -13.42
C ASN A 306 12.60 -33.72 -12.98
N THR A 307 13.16 -32.52 -12.95
CA THR A 307 14.54 -32.31 -12.49
C THR A 307 14.71 -32.71 -11.01
N ASN A 308 13.80 -32.27 -10.16
CA ASN A 308 13.84 -32.59 -8.75
C ASN A 308 13.64 -34.09 -8.50
N ALA A 309 12.68 -34.73 -9.15
CA ALA A 309 12.46 -36.15 -9.01
C ALA A 309 13.67 -36.96 -9.49
N ASN A 310 14.20 -36.65 -10.67
CA ASN A 310 15.36 -37.36 -11.25
C ASN A 310 16.66 -37.18 -10.44
N LYS A 311 16.80 -36.12 -9.66
CA LYS A 311 17.93 -35.93 -8.73
C LYS A 311 17.99 -37.02 -7.65
N TYR A 312 16.84 -37.51 -7.21
CA TYR A 312 16.72 -38.54 -6.17
C TYR A 312 16.51 -39.95 -6.72
N MET A 313 16.33 -40.10 -8.06
CA MET A 313 16.16 -41.41 -8.69
C MET A 313 17.47 -42.21 -8.64
N PRO A 314 17.47 -43.42 -8.03
CA PRO A 314 18.69 -44.20 -7.89
C PRO A 314 19.11 -44.85 -9.23
N THR A 315 20.38 -45.20 -9.29
CA THR A 315 20.90 -46.13 -10.30
C THR A 315 20.78 -47.54 -9.80
N ILE A 316 20.09 -48.42 -10.48
CA ILE A 316 19.87 -49.81 -10.12
C ILE A 316 21.03 -50.63 -10.65
N SER A 317 21.72 -51.37 -9.77
CA SER A 317 22.80 -52.32 -10.15
C SER A 317 22.21 -53.66 -10.55
N MET A 318 22.53 -54.18 -11.74
CA MET A 318 22.05 -55.44 -12.32
C MET A 318 23.26 -56.32 -12.75
N GLY A 319 24.13 -56.64 -11.81
CA GLY A 319 25.34 -57.38 -12.08
C GLY A 319 26.37 -56.48 -12.83
N PRO A 320 26.84 -56.92 -14.03
CA PRO A 320 27.79 -56.12 -14.82
C PRO A 320 27.15 -54.87 -15.48
N MET A 321 25.84 -54.72 -15.45
CA MET A 321 25.08 -53.59 -15.98
C MET A 321 24.51 -52.74 -14.84
N SER A 322 24.25 -51.48 -15.15
CA SER A 322 23.47 -50.62 -14.29
C SER A 322 22.39 -49.90 -15.10
N MET A 323 21.29 -49.54 -14.42
CA MET A 323 20.19 -48.85 -15.03
C MET A 323 19.88 -47.58 -14.27
N LYS A 324 20.03 -46.44 -14.92
CA LYS A 324 19.61 -45.13 -14.37
C LYS A 324 18.13 -44.96 -14.65
N LEU A 325 17.33 -44.80 -13.60
CA LEU A 325 15.89 -44.53 -13.74
C LEU A 325 15.67 -43.09 -14.28
N ASN A 326 14.69 -42.99 -15.19
CA ASN A 326 14.27 -41.70 -15.79
C ASN A 326 12.80 -41.48 -15.45
N PHE A 327 12.54 -40.64 -14.48
CA PHE A 327 11.23 -40.19 -14.10
C PHE A 327 10.74 -39.14 -15.09
N ASN A 328 9.49 -39.26 -15.58
CA ASN A 328 8.87 -38.28 -16.44
C ASN A 328 7.40 -38.15 -16.07
N ASP A 329 7.04 -36.99 -15.56
CA ASP A 329 5.68 -36.62 -15.21
C ASP A 329 5.36 -35.23 -15.77
N ILE A 330 4.30 -35.10 -16.54
CA ILE A 330 3.96 -33.92 -17.31
C ILE A 330 2.54 -33.52 -17.04
N ILE A 331 2.34 -32.29 -16.54
CA ILE A 331 1.04 -31.62 -16.50
C ILE A 331 0.62 -31.37 -17.95
N ASN A 332 -0.56 -31.90 -18.32
CA ASN A 332 -1.09 -31.81 -19.68
C ASN A 332 -1.73 -30.42 -19.92
N GLY A 333 -1.56 -29.92 -21.15
CA GLY A 333 -2.14 -28.66 -21.58
C GLY A 333 -1.15 -27.50 -21.60
N GLU A 334 -1.57 -26.38 -22.16
CA GLU A 334 -0.77 -25.18 -22.30
C GLU A 334 -1.05 -24.12 -21.21
N GLN A 335 -2.04 -24.37 -20.35
CA GLN A 335 -2.41 -23.48 -19.24
C GLN A 335 -2.88 -24.30 -18.05
N LEU A 336 -2.57 -23.79 -16.86
CA LEU A 336 -3.08 -24.28 -15.58
C LEU A 336 -3.66 -23.11 -14.78
N ALA A 337 -4.98 -23.08 -14.62
CA ALA A 337 -5.66 -22.06 -13.87
C ALA A 337 -5.92 -22.50 -12.42
N ILE A 338 -5.63 -21.65 -11.48
CA ILE A 338 -5.93 -21.78 -10.05
C ILE A 338 -6.93 -20.68 -9.69
N PRO A 339 -8.24 -20.93 -9.78
CA PRO A 339 -9.26 -19.97 -9.37
C PRO A 339 -9.19 -19.72 -7.86
N GLY A 340 -9.44 -18.46 -7.47
CA GLY A 340 -9.55 -18.03 -6.08
C GLY A 340 -10.75 -17.10 -5.91
N LYS A 341 -11.66 -17.42 -4.98
CA LYS A 341 -12.81 -16.58 -4.59
C LYS A 341 -12.85 -16.47 -3.09
N PHE A 342 -12.86 -15.23 -2.61
CA PHE A 342 -12.73 -14.93 -1.19
C PHE A 342 -13.73 -13.85 -0.80
N SER A 343 -14.42 -14.05 0.32
CA SER A 343 -15.20 -13.01 0.97
C SER A 343 -14.59 -12.74 2.35
N THR A 344 -14.16 -11.50 2.58
CA THR A 344 -13.46 -11.08 3.80
C THR A 344 -14.19 -9.94 4.50
N PRO A 345 -15.40 -10.17 5.05
CA PRO A 345 -16.12 -9.13 5.75
C PRO A 345 -15.44 -8.79 7.08
N ILE A 346 -15.46 -7.47 7.42
CA ILE A 346 -14.87 -6.92 8.63
C ILE A 346 -15.95 -6.13 9.39
N LEU A 347 -16.13 -6.45 10.67
CA LEU A 347 -16.89 -5.64 11.61
C LEU A 347 -15.92 -4.96 12.59
N ASN A 348 -16.00 -3.66 12.73
CA ASN A 348 -15.29 -2.91 13.78
C ASN A 348 -16.29 -2.12 14.61
N GLY A 349 -16.08 -2.08 15.93
CA GLY A 349 -16.84 -1.26 16.86
C GLY A 349 -15.91 -0.73 17.95
N ALA A 350 -16.12 0.52 18.36
CA ALA A 350 -15.26 1.14 19.36
C ALA A 350 -16.00 2.12 20.26
N ILE A 351 -15.49 2.24 21.48
CA ILE A 351 -15.84 3.29 22.42
C ILE A 351 -14.58 4.02 22.86
N PHE A 352 -14.64 5.35 22.96
CA PHE A 352 -13.50 6.15 23.37
C PHE A 352 -13.88 7.35 24.23
N HIS A 353 -12.92 7.73 25.07
CA HIS A 353 -13.00 8.93 25.90
C HIS A 353 -11.62 9.58 26.01
N GLN A 354 -11.60 10.90 25.96
CA GLN A 354 -10.42 11.72 26.23
C GLN A 354 -10.82 12.93 27.07
N SER A 355 -10.08 13.19 28.15
CA SER A 355 -10.19 14.38 28.99
C SER A 355 -8.90 15.19 28.93
N THR A 356 -9.05 16.51 28.86
CA THR A 356 -7.94 17.47 28.99
C THR A 356 -8.25 18.41 30.13
N PHE A 357 -7.34 18.50 31.09
CA PHE A 357 -7.40 19.39 32.25
C PHE A 357 -6.41 20.52 32.01
N ASN A 358 -6.95 21.75 31.80
CA ASN A 358 -6.17 22.97 31.63
C ASN A 358 -5.89 23.61 32.99
N ASP A 359 -4.82 24.40 33.08
CA ASP A 359 -4.35 25.08 34.28
C ASP A 359 -4.21 24.10 35.46
N LEU A 360 -3.50 23.00 35.20
CA LEU A 360 -3.31 21.92 36.15
C LEU A 360 -2.58 22.43 37.40
N PHE A 361 -3.08 22.05 38.59
CA PHE A 361 -2.55 22.53 39.87
C PHE A 361 -2.53 24.05 40.03
N GLY A 362 -3.34 24.80 39.26
CA GLY A 362 -3.34 26.27 39.28
C GLY A 362 -2.20 26.92 38.49
N LEU A 363 -1.40 26.14 37.76
CA LEU A 363 -0.36 26.62 36.87
C LEU A 363 -0.99 26.97 35.52
N GLU A 364 -1.09 28.27 35.24
CA GLU A 364 -1.61 28.79 33.98
C GLU A 364 -0.80 28.25 32.79
N GLY A 365 -1.48 27.78 31.76
CA GLY A 365 -0.89 27.22 30.56
C GLY A 365 -0.45 25.75 30.66
N LEU A 366 -0.44 25.14 31.86
CA LEU A 366 -0.14 23.71 32.00
C LEU A 366 -1.38 22.86 31.78
N SER A 367 -1.36 21.96 30.79
CA SER A 367 -2.48 21.05 30.53
C SER A 367 -2.04 19.59 30.54
N PHE A 368 -2.92 18.73 31.03
CA PHE A 368 -2.76 17.28 31.01
C PHE A 368 -3.93 16.62 30.27
N THR A 369 -3.60 15.77 29.32
CA THR A 369 -4.56 14.98 28.55
C THR A 369 -4.41 13.51 28.88
N ALA A 370 -5.53 12.84 29.16
CA ALA A 370 -5.63 11.39 29.30
C ALA A 370 -6.77 10.87 28.41
N GLY A 371 -6.50 9.84 27.64
CA GLY A 371 -7.50 9.23 26.76
C GLY A 371 -7.36 7.71 26.70
N LEU A 372 -8.47 7.04 26.44
CA LEU A 372 -8.53 5.60 26.23
C LEU A 372 -9.57 5.29 25.16
N ARG A 373 -9.23 4.37 24.27
CA ARG A 373 -10.16 3.76 23.31
C ARG A 373 -10.07 2.25 23.42
N MET A 374 -11.20 1.59 23.31
CA MET A 374 -11.34 0.16 23.16
C MET A 374 -11.94 -0.12 21.77
N ASP A 375 -11.16 -0.78 20.93
CA ASP A 375 -11.59 -1.26 19.61
C ASP A 375 -11.83 -2.77 19.68
N TYR A 376 -13.00 -3.22 19.22
CA TYR A 376 -13.31 -4.60 18.90
C TYR A 376 -13.32 -4.77 17.40
N GLU A 377 -12.69 -5.84 16.89
CA GLU A 377 -12.68 -6.16 15.47
C GLU A 377 -12.93 -7.65 15.26
N SER A 378 -13.84 -7.97 14.33
CA SER A 378 -14.16 -9.33 13.88
C SER A 378 -13.80 -9.46 12.41
N LEU A 379 -12.87 -10.35 12.12
CA LEU A 379 -12.41 -10.71 10.79
C LEU A 379 -13.00 -12.06 10.40
N LYS A 380 -13.60 -12.15 9.22
CA LYS A 380 -14.08 -13.41 8.65
C LYS A 380 -13.40 -13.67 7.31
N LEU A 381 -13.34 -14.91 6.93
CA LEU A 381 -12.91 -15.36 5.60
C LEU A 381 -13.76 -16.53 5.18
N ASP A 382 -14.54 -16.34 4.12
CA ASP A 382 -15.18 -17.43 3.34
C ASP A 382 -14.31 -17.61 2.09
N TYR A 383 -13.82 -18.82 1.84
CA TYR A 383 -12.86 -19.05 0.78
C TYR A 383 -13.21 -20.26 -0.06
N TYR A 384 -12.93 -20.13 -1.35
CA TYR A 384 -12.83 -21.22 -2.30
C TYR A 384 -11.61 -21.01 -3.19
N SER A 385 -10.74 -22.01 -3.26
CA SER A 385 -9.63 -22.05 -4.21
C SER A 385 -9.42 -23.51 -4.62
N GLY A 386 -9.18 -23.79 -5.90
CA GLY A 386 -9.05 -25.15 -6.37
C GLY A 386 -8.28 -25.24 -7.67
N CYS A 387 -7.94 -26.44 -8.07
CA CYS A 387 -7.34 -26.72 -9.37
C CYS A 387 -7.79 -28.08 -9.85
N GLN A 388 -8.00 -28.18 -11.14
CA GLN A 388 -8.32 -29.44 -11.82
C GLN A 388 -7.50 -29.52 -13.11
N PHE A 389 -6.75 -30.60 -13.26
CA PHE A 389 -5.92 -30.84 -14.44
C PHE A 389 -5.65 -32.33 -14.60
N THR A 390 -5.09 -32.73 -15.76
CA THR A 390 -4.54 -34.05 -15.96
C THR A 390 -3.02 -33.99 -16.03
N HIS A 391 -2.37 -35.08 -15.62
CA HIS A 391 -0.94 -35.27 -15.83
C HIS A 391 -0.66 -36.67 -16.38
N THR A 392 0.44 -36.78 -17.09
CA THR A 392 0.87 -38.03 -17.72
C THR A 392 2.21 -38.46 -17.15
N TYR A 393 2.21 -39.59 -16.46
CA TYR A 393 3.41 -40.17 -15.88
C TYR A 393 3.91 -41.36 -16.67
N SER A 394 5.22 -41.49 -16.81
CA SER A 394 5.93 -42.66 -17.33
C SER A 394 7.27 -42.85 -16.59
N LEU A 395 7.74 -44.09 -16.49
CA LEU A 395 9.04 -44.42 -15.92
C LEU A 395 9.84 -45.23 -16.93
N GLY A 396 11.00 -44.69 -17.30
CA GLY A 396 11.98 -45.39 -18.12
C GLY A 396 13.26 -45.70 -17.37
N GLY A 397 14.14 -46.41 -18.02
CA GLY A 397 15.51 -46.63 -17.52
C GLY A 397 16.51 -46.65 -18.65
N THR A 398 17.70 -46.11 -18.44
CA THR A 398 18.81 -46.15 -19.39
C THR A 398 19.86 -47.12 -18.91
N LEU A 399 20.09 -48.19 -19.67
CA LEU A 399 21.08 -49.23 -19.36
C LEU A 399 22.49 -48.77 -19.73
N THR A 400 23.42 -48.94 -18.78
CA THR A 400 24.86 -48.73 -19.01
C THR A 400 25.59 -50.09 -19.02
N PRO A 401 26.48 -50.39 -19.98
CA PRO A 401 27.10 -49.48 -20.97
C PRO A 401 26.35 -49.37 -22.32
N SER A 402 25.21 -50.09 -22.52
CA SER A 402 24.58 -50.19 -23.84
C SER A 402 23.80 -48.92 -24.27
N ASN A 403 23.56 -47.97 -23.37
CA ASN A 403 22.73 -46.77 -23.58
C ASN A 403 21.29 -47.08 -24.12
N LYS A 404 20.83 -48.33 -23.94
CA LYS A 404 19.50 -48.72 -24.35
C LYS A 404 18.46 -48.18 -23.37
N VAL A 405 17.48 -47.45 -23.89
CA VAL A 405 16.33 -46.99 -23.10
C VAL A 405 15.30 -48.11 -23.01
N ILE A 406 14.82 -48.42 -21.81
CA ILE A 406 13.78 -49.38 -21.52
C ILE A 406 12.61 -48.64 -20.90
N GLU A 407 11.41 -48.89 -21.39
CA GLU A 407 10.18 -48.42 -20.76
C GLU A 407 9.78 -49.43 -19.67
N MET A 408 9.70 -48.94 -18.42
CA MET A 408 9.32 -49.76 -17.26
C MET A 408 7.83 -49.59 -16.93
N ILE A 409 7.35 -48.35 -17.00
CA ILE A 409 5.95 -48.01 -16.83
C ILE A 409 5.57 -47.16 -18.04
N PRO A 410 4.65 -47.67 -18.90
CA PRO A 410 4.17 -46.90 -20.06
C PRO A 410 3.40 -45.67 -19.61
N ALA A 411 3.38 -44.67 -20.49
CA ALA A 411 2.68 -43.40 -20.22
C ALA A 411 1.23 -43.65 -19.81
N LYS A 412 0.85 -43.13 -18.66
CA LYS A 412 -0.48 -43.25 -18.08
C LYS A 412 -0.97 -41.88 -17.62
N GLU A 413 -2.19 -41.53 -18.02
CA GLU A 413 -2.85 -40.29 -17.66
C GLU A 413 -3.63 -40.44 -16.35
N PHE A 414 -3.57 -39.39 -15.50
CA PHE A 414 -4.25 -39.29 -14.22
C PHE A 414 -4.96 -37.94 -14.12
N ASN A 415 -6.00 -37.87 -13.29
CA ASN A 415 -6.76 -36.67 -12.99
C ASN A 415 -6.44 -36.17 -11.57
N VAL A 416 -6.03 -34.93 -11.43
CA VAL A 416 -5.87 -34.24 -10.14
C VAL A 416 -7.01 -33.25 -9.95
N ASN A 417 -7.62 -33.31 -8.77
CA ASN A 417 -8.66 -32.36 -8.36
C ASN A 417 -8.44 -32.01 -6.86
N ASN A 418 -7.83 -30.87 -6.60
CA ASN A 418 -7.59 -30.37 -5.26
C ASN A 418 -8.37 -29.08 -5.03
N SER A 419 -8.94 -28.91 -3.85
CA SER A 419 -9.65 -27.68 -3.48
C SER A 419 -9.61 -27.42 -1.99
N TYR A 420 -9.59 -26.14 -1.66
CA TYR A 420 -9.85 -25.61 -0.33
C TYR A 420 -11.16 -24.85 -0.35
N ASP A 421 -12.10 -25.23 0.51
CA ASP A 421 -13.39 -24.58 0.70
C ASP A 421 -13.70 -24.52 2.18
N GLY A 422 -14.10 -23.37 2.69
CA GLY A 422 -14.40 -23.23 4.10
C GLY A 422 -14.60 -21.81 4.59
N LYS A 423 -14.71 -21.71 5.93
CA LYS A 423 -14.95 -20.46 6.64
C LYS A 423 -14.04 -20.36 7.86
N LEU A 424 -13.44 -19.20 8.02
CA LEU A 424 -12.62 -18.86 9.18
C LEU A 424 -13.13 -17.58 9.84
N SER A 425 -12.87 -17.46 11.13
CA SER A 425 -13.13 -16.23 11.88
C SER A 425 -12.04 -15.99 12.91
N HIS A 426 -11.80 -14.70 13.19
CA HIS A 426 -10.89 -14.27 14.25
C HIS A 426 -11.31 -12.92 14.79
N ASP A 427 -11.45 -12.86 16.11
CA ASP A 427 -11.86 -11.65 16.82
C ASP A 427 -10.73 -11.19 17.76
N TYR A 428 -10.59 -9.88 17.91
CA TYR A 428 -9.65 -9.32 18.88
C TYR A 428 -10.10 -7.96 19.41
N ILE A 429 -9.51 -7.58 20.55
CA ILE A 429 -9.73 -6.29 21.20
C ILE A 429 -8.39 -5.57 21.32
N GLN A 430 -8.38 -4.27 21.01
CA GLN A 430 -7.25 -3.39 21.19
C GLN A 430 -7.58 -2.25 22.16
N LEU A 431 -6.69 -2.03 23.12
CA LEU A 431 -6.75 -0.88 24.02
C LEU A 431 -5.70 0.15 23.57
N LEU A 432 -6.13 1.40 23.37
CA LEU A 432 -5.33 2.49 22.79
C LEU A 432 -5.29 3.68 23.76
N PRO A 433 -4.45 3.63 24.80
CA PRO A 433 -4.25 4.74 25.71
C PRO A 433 -3.43 5.86 25.08
N LYS A 434 -3.68 7.09 25.58
CA LYS A 434 -2.88 8.30 25.30
C LYS A 434 -2.75 9.11 26.56
N PHE A 435 -1.54 9.59 26.83
CA PHE A 435 -1.24 10.58 27.86
C PHE A 435 -0.39 11.68 27.26
N ALA A 436 -0.70 12.95 27.57
CA ALA A 436 0.10 14.08 27.13
C ALA A 436 0.14 15.16 28.19
N LEU A 437 1.27 15.80 28.29
CA LEU A 437 1.49 17.00 29.11
C LEU A 437 1.94 18.10 28.16
N GLN A 438 1.30 19.28 28.25
CA GLN A 438 1.64 20.44 27.43
C GLN A 438 1.74 21.66 28.31
N TYR A 439 2.70 22.50 28.00
CA TYR A 439 2.86 23.81 28.62
C TYR A 439 2.86 24.91 27.55
N ASP A 440 1.86 25.76 27.61
CA ASP A 440 1.70 26.93 26.74
C ASP A 440 2.39 28.12 27.38
N PHE A 441 3.48 28.60 26.76
CA PHE A 441 4.18 29.82 27.22
C PHE A 441 3.35 31.08 26.96
N ASP A 442 2.63 31.05 25.83
CA ASP A 442 1.66 32.02 25.36
C ASP A 442 0.67 31.38 24.38
N SER A 443 -0.20 32.17 23.76
CA SER A 443 -1.22 31.68 22.83
C SER A 443 -0.67 31.05 21.53
N ARG A 444 0.63 31.11 21.27
CA ARG A 444 1.27 30.64 20.02
C ARG A 444 2.47 29.72 20.24
N ASN A 445 2.95 29.63 21.48
CA ASN A 445 4.19 28.92 21.78
C ASN A 445 3.96 27.87 22.87
N ASN A 446 4.32 26.63 22.59
CA ASN A 446 4.19 25.56 23.57
C ASN A 446 5.30 24.52 23.43
N ILE A 447 5.43 23.72 24.48
CA ILE A 447 6.19 22.47 24.53
C ILE A 447 5.25 21.37 25.03
N TYR A 448 5.42 20.17 24.49
CA TYR A 448 4.62 19.03 24.93
C TYR A 448 5.46 17.75 25.02
N ALA A 449 4.97 16.82 25.83
CA ALA A 449 5.43 15.44 25.86
C ALA A 449 4.21 14.51 25.82
N SER A 450 4.30 13.41 25.08
CA SER A 450 3.19 12.48 24.95
C SER A 450 3.64 11.03 24.86
N VAL A 451 2.76 10.14 25.33
CA VAL A 451 2.86 8.69 25.16
C VAL A 451 1.53 8.21 24.58
N SER A 452 1.57 7.48 23.47
CA SER A 452 0.36 6.97 22.81
C SER A 452 0.59 5.61 22.19
N LYS A 453 -0.47 4.79 22.16
CA LYS A 453 -0.48 3.50 21.46
C LYS A 453 -1.35 3.60 20.21
N GLY A 454 -0.85 3.08 19.10
CA GLY A 454 -1.61 2.85 17.88
C GLY A 454 -1.51 1.41 17.42
N TYR A 455 -2.43 0.98 16.56
CA TYR A 455 -2.38 -0.34 15.96
C TYR A 455 -2.81 -0.31 14.49
N ARG A 456 -2.41 -1.36 13.78
CA ARG A 456 -2.86 -1.70 12.44
C ARG A 456 -3.54 -3.05 12.49
N SER A 457 -4.67 -3.18 11.79
CA SER A 457 -5.49 -4.39 11.75
C SER A 457 -4.71 -5.60 11.24
N GLY A 458 -5.04 -6.77 11.76
CA GLY A 458 -4.71 -8.05 11.16
C GLY A 458 -5.56 -8.36 9.93
N GLY A 459 -5.42 -9.57 9.39
CA GLY A 459 -6.18 -10.00 8.22
C GLY A 459 -5.82 -11.41 7.77
N TYR A 460 -6.29 -11.77 6.57
CA TYR A 460 -6.00 -13.06 5.95
C TYR A 460 -5.22 -12.89 4.65
N ASN A 461 -4.19 -13.71 4.47
CA ASN A 461 -3.40 -13.81 3.23
C ASN A 461 -4.11 -14.73 2.24
N ILE A 462 -4.96 -14.17 1.40
CA ILE A 462 -5.69 -14.96 0.40
C ILE A 462 -4.76 -15.56 -0.68
N GLN A 463 -3.61 -14.96 -0.95
CA GLN A 463 -2.61 -15.48 -1.89
C GLN A 463 -1.96 -16.80 -1.42
N MET A 464 -1.96 -17.08 -0.11
CA MET A 464 -1.45 -18.33 0.44
C MET A 464 -2.19 -19.57 -0.08
N PHE A 465 -3.44 -19.42 -0.52
CA PHE A 465 -4.19 -20.55 -1.09
C PHE A 465 -3.56 -21.09 -2.36
N SER A 466 -2.88 -20.26 -3.16
CA SER A 466 -2.12 -20.72 -4.33
C SER A 466 -0.94 -21.60 -3.92
N ASP A 467 -0.23 -21.26 -2.85
CA ASP A 467 0.89 -22.05 -2.33
C ASP A 467 0.40 -23.37 -1.71
N LEU A 468 -0.68 -23.33 -0.93
CA LEU A 468 -1.29 -24.52 -0.34
C LEU A 468 -1.72 -25.50 -1.42
N LEU A 469 -2.40 -25.01 -2.48
CA LEU A 469 -2.82 -25.83 -3.61
C LEU A 469 -1.63 -26.40 -4.38
N GLN A 470 -0.56 -25.65 -4.59
CA GLN A 470 0.62 -26.13 -5.29
C GLN A 470 1.27 -27.32 -4.55
N ASN A 471 1.33 -27.26 -3.23
CA ASN A 471 1.85 -28.35 -2.40
C ASN A 471 0.93 -29.60 -2.51
N ASP A 472 -0.38 -29.42 -2.43
CA ASP A 472 -1.34 -30.51 -2.54
C ASP A 472 -1.39 -31.12 -3.95
N MET A 473 -1.27 -30.29 -5.00
CA MET A 473 -1.13 -30.77 -6.39
C MET A 473 0.07 -31.69 -6.53
N GLN A 474 1.24 -31.25 -6.04
CA GLN A 474 2.46 -32.04 -6.09
C GLN A 474 2.32 -33.35 -5.33
N ALA A 475 1.74 -33.34 -4.12
CA ALA A 475 1.49 -34.54 -3.35
C ALA A 475 0.51 -35.48 -4.03
N SER A 476 -0.55 -34.95 -4.66
CA SER A 476 -1.55 -35.75 -5.41
C SER A 476 -0.92 -36.42 -6.63
N MET A 477 -0.14 -35.68 -7.44
CA MET A 477 0.61 -36.26 -8.55
C MET A 477 1.56 -37.35 -8.08
N MET A 478 2.31 -37.14 -7.00
CA MET A 478 3.20 -38.15 -6.45
C MET A 478 2.47 -39.37 -5.89
N LYS A 479 1.25 -39.22 -5.37
CA LYS A 479 0.41 -40.33 -4.95
C LYS A 479 0.00 -41.20 -6.13
N ASP A 480 -0.38 -40.59 -7.25
CA ASP A 480 -0.71 -41.34 -8.49
C ASP A 480 0.51 -42.07 -9.05
N VAL A 481 1.68 -41.38 -9.05
CA VAL A 481 2.97 -41.97 -9.40
C VAL A 481 3.31 -43.17 -8.51
N ALA A 482 3.21 -43.01 -7.19
CA ALA A 482 3.49 -44.07 -6.23
C ALA A 482 2.55 -45.28 -6.43
N GLY A 483 1.26 -45.02 -6.69
CA GLY A 483 0.24 -46.06 -6.92
C GLY A 483 0.52 -46.99 -8.08
N VAL A 484 1.28 -46.54 -9.09
CA VAL A 484 1.66 -47.39 -10.24
C VAL A 484 3.13 -47.86 -10.12
N THR A 485 4.00 -47.07 -9.50
CA THR A 485 5.44 -47.36 -9.46
C THR A 485 5.75 -48.42 -8.38
N ILE A 486 5.10 -48.37 -7.22
CA ILE A 486 5.36 -49.29 -6.11
C ILE A 486 5.06 -50.74 -6.52
N PRO A 487 3.87 -51.08 -7.07
CA PRO A 487 3.59 -52.43 -7.54
C PRO A 487 4.56 -52.93 -8.64
N ALA A 488 4.95 -52.02 -9.55
CA ALA A 488 5.90 -52.37 -10.60
C ALA A 488 7.31 -52.65 -10.00
N LEU A 489 7.74 -51.89 -9.00
CA LEU A 489 9.00 -52.14 -8.29
C LEU A 489 8.99 -53.44 -7.47
N GLU A 490 7.89 -53.74 -6.79
CA GLU A 490 7.76 -54.96 -5.99
C GLU A 490 7.93 -56.22 -6.87
N SER A 491 7.44 -56.20 -8.10
CA SER A 491 7.58 -57.29 -9.06
C SER A 491 8.91 -57.28 -9.82
N ALA A 492 9.68 -56.21 -9.76
CA ALA A 492 10.93 -56.09 -10.50
C ALA A 492 12.07 -56.92 -9.90
N PRO A 493 13.00 -57.52 -10.69
CA PRO A 493 14.09 -58.34 -10.21
C PRO A 493 15.29 -57.46 -9.71
N ILE A 494 15.05 -56.60 -8.72
CA ILE A 494 16.01 -55.72 -8.07
C ILE A 494 16.11 -56.04 -6.56
N LYS A 495 17.23 -55.68 -5.95
CA LYS A 495 17.52 -55.93 -4.53
C LYS A 495 16.47 -55.26 -3.65
N ASP A 496 16.01 -55.97 -2.60
CA ASP A 496 14.95 -55.46 -1.71
C ASP A 496 15.35 -54.16 -1.01
N GLU A 497 16.61 -53.97 -0.66
CA GLU A 497 17.12 -52.69 -0.09
C GLU A 497 16.90 -51.52 -1.03
N GLN A 498 17.16 -51.70 -2.33
CA GLN A 498 16.93 -50.67 -3.35
C GLN A 498 15.43 -50.38 -3.57
N LYS A 499 14.57 -51.43 -3.55
CA LYS A 499 13.13 -51.28 -3.60
C LYS A 499 12.63 -50.40 -2.45
N GLN A 500 13.03 -50.76 -1.20
CA GLN A 500 12.58 -50.05 0.00
C GLN A 500 13.04 -48.58 -0.01
N ASN A 501 14.22 -48.29 -0.52
CA ASN A 501 14.70 -46.92 -0.65
C ASN A 501 13.83 -46.10 -1.62
N ILE A 502 13.54 -46.65 -2.80
CA ILE A 502 12.68 -45.94 -3.79
C ILE A 502 11.26 -45.77 -3.24
N ILE A 503 10.68 -46.84 -2.65
CA ILE A 503 9.36 -46.78 -2.03
C ILE A 503 9.31 -45.73 -0.92
N GLY A 504 10.36 -45.64 -0.09
CA GLY A 504 10.47 -44.64 0.95
C GLY A 504 10.47 -43.18 0.39
N ILE A 505 11.22 -42.96 -0.68
CA ILE A 505 11.26 -41.64 -1.38
C ILE A 505 9.88 -41.30 -1.94
N LEU A 506 9.25 -42.21 -2.69
CA LEU A 506 7.94 -41.99 -3.31
C LEU A 506 6.85 -41.72 -2.27
N ASN A 507 6.82 -42.52 -1.19
CA ASN A 507 5.88 -42.31 -0.10
C ASN A 507 6.11 -40.98 0.63
N GLY A 508 7.37 -40.56 0.81
CA GLY A 508 7.71 -39.27 1.37
C GLY A 508 7.21 -38.09 0.51
N MET A 509 7.36 -38.20 -0.82
CA MET A 509 6.88 -37.20 -1.77
C MET A 509 5.36 -37.15 -1.93
N ALA A 510 4.69 -38.29 -1.69
CA ALA A 510 3.24 -38.43 -1.78
C ALA A 510 2.49 -37.89 -0.54
N GLN A 511 3.21 -37.51 0.50
CA GLN A 511 2.62 -36.95 1.72
C GLN A 511 2.32 -35.47 1.51
N SER A 512 1.03 -35.10 1.54
CA SER A 512 0.64 -33.71 1.68
C SER A 512 0.85 -33.25 3.12
N PRO A 513 1.53 -32.10 3.36
CA PRO A 513 1.61 -31.54 4.69
C PRO A 513 0.19 -31.28 5.20
N GLN A 514 -0.15 -31.79 6.39
CA GLN A 514 -1.40 -31.37 7.05
C GLN A 514 -1.26 -29.92 7.48
N THR A 515 -1.76 -29.00 6.64
CA THR A 515 -1.62 -27.56 6.90
C THR A 515 -2.86 -27.04 7.61
N ASP A 516 -2.68 -26.42 8.77
CA ASP A 516 -3.70 -25.58 9.39
C ASP A 516 -3.90 -24.31 8.53
N VAL A 517 -4.97 -24.29 7.76
CA VAL A 517 -5.31 -23.19 6.84
C VAL A 517 -5.39 -21.85 7.62
N LYS A 518 -5.91 -21.85 8.86
CA LYS A 518 -5.99 -20.64 9.67
C LYS A 518 -4.59 -20.15 10.07
N ALA A 519 -3.75 -21.04 10.52
CA ALA A 519 -2.38 -20.69 10.90
C ALA A 519 -1.55 -20.18 9.71
N ALA A 520 -1.77 -20.76 8.51
CA ALA A 520 -1.07 -20.38 7.29
C ALA A 520 -1.54 -19.02 6.72
N THR A 521 -2.82 -18.68 6.90
CA THR A 521 -3.40 -17.51 6.23
C THR A 521 -3.57 -16.30 7.13
N LEU A 522 -3.77 -16.48 8.45
CA LEU A 522 -4.01 -15.39 9.39
C LEU A 522 -2.72 -14.66 9.75
N TYR A 523 -2.70 -13.33 9.59
CA TYR A 523 -1.67 -12.48 10.19
C TYR A 523 -2.25 -11.59 11.28
N LYS A 524 -1.43 -11.36 12.34
CA LYS A 524 -1.84 -10.68 13.57
C LYS A 524 -1.87 -9.16 13.40
N PRO A 525 -2.64 -8.43 14.24
CA PRO A 525 -2.52 -7.00 14.35
C PRO A 525 -1.10 -6.59 14.76
N GLU A 526 -0.61 -5.50 14.18
CA GLU A 526 0.62 -4.83 14.57
C GLU A 526 0.29 -3.67 15.49
N TYR A 527 1.11 -3.40 16.51
CA TYR A 527 0.92 -2.24 17.36
C TYR A 527 2.24 -1.55 17.72
N SER A 528 2.16 -0.25 17.98
CA SER A 528 3.31 0.56 18.35
C SER A 528 3.00 1.48 19.51
N TRP A 529 3.96 1.58 20.44
CA TRP A 529 4.02 2.63 21.45
C TRP A 529 4.92 3.76 20.95
N ASN A 530 4.41 4.98 21.01
CA ASN A 530 5.15 6.20 20.64
C ASN A 530 5.37 7.06 21.88
N TYR A 531 6.61 7.45 22.09
CA TYR A 531 7.05 8.43 23.09
C TYR A 531 7.57 9.63 22.34
N GLU A 532 7.03 10.80 22.61
CA GLU A 532 7.31 12.01 21.82
C GLU A 532 7.47 13.22 22.75
N ILE A 533 8.42 14.07 22.41
CA ILE A 533 8.55 15.44 22.92
C ILE A 533 8.61 16.38 21.74
N GLY A 534 7.94 17.53 21.84
CA GLY A 534 7.95 18.50 20.75
C GLY A 534 7.58 19.90 21.20
N SER A 535 7.66 20.82 20.26
CA SER A 535 7.31 22.23 20.48
C SER A 535 6.73 22.85 19.21
N HIS A 536 5.78 23.76 19.42
CA HIS A 536 5.27 24.67 18.40
C HIS A 536 5.68 26.09 18.78
N LEU A 537 6.42 26.75 17.92
CA LEU A 537 6.99 28.06 18.19
C LEU A 537 6.62 29.03 17.07
N THR A 538 6.18 30.22 17.46
CA THR A 538 5.94 31.37 16.59
C THR A 538 6.82 32.53 17.09
N LEU A 539 7.90 32.79 16.37
CA LEU A 539 8.96 33.67 16.78
C LEU A 539 8.99 34.95 15.89
N PHE A 540 9.70 35.96 16.33
CA PHE A 540 9.93 37.21 15.58
C PHE A 540 8.63 37.89 15.11
N ASN A 541 7.66 38.03 16.01
CA ASN A 541 6.34 38.59 15.72
C ASN A 541 5.57 37.84 14.60
N GLY A 542 5.67 36.49 14.54
CA GLY A 542 4.99 35.66 13.56
C GLY A 542 5.77 35.45 12.26
N LYS A 543 6.94 36.04 12.10
CA LYS A 543 7.76 35.87 10.89
C LYS A 543 8.39 34.49 10.75
N LEU A 544 8.59 33.77 11.85
CA LEU A 544 9.13 32.41 11.86
C LEU A 544 8.20 31.50 12.66
N GLN A 545 7.69 30.46 12.01
CA GLN A 545 6.99 29.34 12.63
C GLN A 545 7.91 28.13 12.60
N ALA A 546 8.05 27.43 13.72
CA ALA A 546 8.87 26.24 13.87
C ALA A 546 8.13 25.18 14.66
N ASP A 547 7.95 24.01 14.05
CA ASP A 547 7.44 22.80 14.69
C ASP A 547 8.59 21.81 14.80
N LEU A 548 8.96 21.44 16.02
CA LEU A 548 10.07 20.53 16.31
C LEU A 548 9.56 19.33 17.09
N SER A 549 10.01 18.14 16.78
CA SER A 549 9.73 16.96 17.59
C SER A 549 10.86 15.94 17.57
N ALA A 550 10.98 15.18 18.64
CA ALA A 550 11.78 13.98 18.74
C ALA A 550 10.89 12.83 19.22
N PHE A 551 11.09 11.64 18.68
CA PHE A 551 10.24 10.51 18.96
C PHE A 551 11.03 9.20 19.12
N TYR A 552 10.45 8.27 19.88
CA TYR A 552 10.85 6.88 19.97
C TYR A 552 9.61 6.00 19.84
N MET A 553 9.64 5.03 18.92
CA MET A 553 8.55 4.08 18.69
C MET A 553 9.06 2.64 18.90
N ASP A 554 8.32 1.88 19.69
CA ASP A 554 8.51 0.42 19.89
C ASP A 554 7.36 -0.30 19.19
N THR A 555 7.65 -1.03 18.12
CA THR A 555 6.65 -1.72 17.30
C THR A 555 6.79 -3.23 17.48
N ARG A 556 5.66 -3.90 17.65
CA ARG A 556 5.56 -5.35 17.85
C ARG A 556 4.63 -5.97 16.82
N ASP A 557 4.91 -7.25 16.50
CA ASP A 557 4.23 -8.00 15.45
C ASP A 557 4.20 -7.21 14.12
N GLN A 558 5.32 -6.55 13.79
CA GLN A 558 5.43 -5.68 12.62
C GLN A 558 5.02 -6.42 11.35
N GLN A 559 4.09 -5.84 10.61
CA GLN A 559 3.60 -6.42 9.36
C GLN A 559 4.53 -6.00 8.20
N LEU A 560 5.05 -7.00 7.50
CA LEU A 560 5.89 -6.84 6.32
C LEU A 560 5.26 -7.56 5.14
N SER A 561 5.42 -6.99 3.94
CA SER A 561 5.01 -7.64 2.69
C SER A 561 6.22 -8.29 2.05
N ARG A 562 6.17 -9.59 1.84
CA ARG A 562 7.17 -10.34 1.06
C ARG A 562 6.49 -11.22 0.02
N PHE A 563 7.24 -11.69 -0.97
CA PHE A 563 6.73 -12.74 -1.84
C PHE A 563 6.64 -14.07 -1.10
N ALA A 564 5.63 -14.87 -1.44
CA ALA A 564 5.52 -16.23 -0.99
C ALA A 564 6.73 -17.05 -1.50
N GLU A 565 7.05 -18.18 -0.86
CA GLU A 565 8.18 -19.02 -1.26
C GLU A 565 8.05 -19.56 -2.69
N SER A 566 6.82 -19.81 -3.12
CA SER A 566 6.50 -20.18 -4.50
C SER A 566 6.79 -19.08 -5.53
N GLY A 567 6.95 -17.83 -5.10
CA GLY A 567 6.97 -16.64 -5.96
C GLY A 567 5.59 -16.19 -6.44
N LEU A 568 4.52 -16.91 -6.06
CA LEU A 568 3.15 -16.69 -6.53
C LEU A 568 2.39 -15.67 -5.66
N GLY A 569 2.73 -14.42 -5.79
CA GLY A 569 2.04 -13.33 -5.11
C GLY A 569 2.70 -12.89 -3.81
N ARG A 570 2.15 -11.85 -3.21
CA ARG A 570 2.66 -11.23 -1.99
C ARG A 570 1.84 -11.63 -0.79
N ILE A 571 2.51 -11.93 0.29
CA ILE A 571 1.92 -12.25 1.58
C ILE A 571 2.36 -11.24 2.63
N THR A 572 1.54 -11.09 3.66
CA THR A 572 1.86 -10.34 4.86
C THR A 572 2.37 -11.30 5.92
N VAL A 573 3.54 -11.00 6.47
CA VAL A 573 4.10 -11.74 7.60
C VAL A 573 4.27 -10.80 8.80
N ASN A 574 4.17 -11.34 10.02
CA ASN A 574 4.52 -10.61 11.22
C ASN A 574 6.00 -10.82 11.52
N ALA A 575 6.83 -9.79 11.33
CA ALA A 575 8.15 -9.74 11.95
C ALA A 575 8.00 -9.58 13.47
N GLY A 576 8.97 -9.99 14.26
CA GLY A 576 8.89 -9.93 15.71
C GLY A 576 8.75 -8.51 16.22
N LYS A 577 9.85 -7.75 16.27
CA LYS A 577 9.89 -6.38 16.81
C LYS A 577 10.79 -5.46 16.01
N SER A 578 10.41 -4.20 15.94
CA SER A 578 11.27 -3.13 15.46
C SER A 578 11.22 -1.91 16.37
N ARG A 579 12.21 -1.07 16.25
CA ARG A 579 12.23 0.26 16.87
C ARG A 579 12.46 1.32 15.82
N SER A 580 11.85 2.47 16.02
CA SER A 580 12.10 3.67 15.21
C SER A 580 12.34 4.85 16.14
N LEU A 581 13.43 5.57 15.94
CA LEU A 581 13.71 6.80 16.68
C LEU A 581 14.10 7.89 15.69
N GLY A 582 13.77 9.12 16.01
CA GLY A 582 14.06 10.20 15.10
C GLY A 582 13.73 11.58 15.62
N ALA A 583 13.99 12.56 14.75
CA ALA A 583 13.66 13.94 14.96
C ALA A 583 13.07 14.56 13.70
N GLU A 584 12.14 15.47 13.89
CA GLU A 584 11.44 16.17 12.81
C GLU A 584 11.46 17.67 13.08
N ALA A 585 11.66 18.45 12.01
CA ALA A 585 11.59 19.90 12.04
C ALA A 585 10.79 20.40 10.83
N SER A 586 9.88 21.35 11.07
CA SER A 586 9.15 22.08 10.04
C SER A 586 9.29 23.57 10.31
N LEU A 587 9.81 24.30 9.33
CA LEU A 587 10.09 25.72 9.44
C LEU A 587 9.35 26.49 8.34
N ARG A 588 8.71 27.59 8.70
CA ARG A 588 8.12 28.55 7.76
C ARG A 588 8.56 29.95 8.16
N ALA A 589 9.21 30.65 7.24
CA ALA A 589 9.74 31.96 7.47
C ALA A 589 9.23 32.98 6.43
N GLN A 590 8.59 34.05 6.88
CA GLN A 590 8.26 35.22 6.06
C GLN A 590 9.36 36.25 6.25
N LEU A 591 10.36 36.23 5.37
CA LEU A 591 11.55 37.08 5.51
C LEU A 591 11.26 38.56 5.15
N THR A 592 10.50 38.76 4.09
CA THR A 592 9.95 40.04 3.66
C THR A 592 8.51 39.86 3.19
N ASP A 593 7.80 40.95 2.89
CA ASP A 593 6.44 40.86 2.35
C ASP A 593 6.39 40.09 1.03
N GLN A 594 7.50 40.03 0.29
CA GLN A 594 7.61 39.38 -1.01
C GLN A 594 8.29 38.02 -0.95
N PHE A 595 9.08 37.73 0.09
CA PHE A 595 9.91 36.52 0.14
C PHE A 595 9.60 35.64 1.34
N SER A 596 9.17 34.41 1.06
CA SER A 596 8.96 33.37 2.05
C SER A 596 9.82 32.14 1.77
N LEU A 597 10.23 31.48 2.85
CA LEU A 597 10.95 30.20 2.85
C LEU A 597 10.18 29.17 3.67
N ASN A 598 10.22 27.94 3.22
CA ASN A 598 9.77 26.80 4.00
C ASN A 598 10.83 25.69 3.97
N GLY A 599 10.94 24.96 5.07
CA GLY A 599 11.87 23.86 5.19
C GLY A 599 11.27 22.75 6.06
N ASN A 600 11.42 21.50 5.63
CA ASN A 600 11.06 20.33 6.41
C ASN A 600 12.24 19.38 6.43
N TYR A 601 12.55 18.84 7.58
CA TYR A 601 13.57 17.83 7.78
C TYR A 601 13.03 16.71 8.67
N GLY A 602 13.30 15.48 8.30
CA GLY A 602 13.04 14.30 9.10
C GLY A 602 14.25 13.39 9.12
N TYR A 603 14.63 12.95 10.30
CA TYR A 603 15.58 11.87 10.53
C TYR A 603 14.85 10.70 11.15
N THR A 604 15.03 9.50 10.58
CA THR A 604 14.40 8.27 11.07
C THR A 604 15.42 7.13 11.07
N TYR A 605 15.67 6.58 12.23
CA TYR A 605 16.49 5.38 12.43
C TYR A 605 15.55 4.23 12.82
N ALA A 606 15.15 3.42 11.83
CA ALA A 606 14.23 2.29 12.00
C ALA A 606 14.98 0.97 11.77
N THR A 607 15.02 0.10 12.77
CA THR A 607 15.74 -1.19 12.72
C THR A 607 14.93 -2.30 13.37
N PHE A 608 15.11 -3.53 12.88
CA PHE A 608 14.59 -4.72 13.55
C PHE A 608 15.35 -4.97 14.85
N THR A 609 14.61 -5.32 15.90
CA THR A 609 15.18 -5.70 17.22
C THR A 609 14.97 -7.17 17.53
N ASP A 610 14.00 -7.81 16.87
CA ASP A 610 13.70 -9.23 17.01
C ASP A 610 13.04 -9.72 15.72
N TYR A 611 13.84 -10.16 14.75
CA TYR A 611 13.36 -10.73 13.49
C TYR A 611 14.33 -11.85 13.04
N VAL A 612 14.03 -13.06 13.48
CA VAL A 612 14.77 -14.28 13.15
C VAL A 612 13.79 -15.26 12.50
N ILE A 613 14.06 -15.68 11.28
CA ILE A 613 13.27 -16.67 10.54
C ILE A 613 13.90 -18.05 10.68
N SER A 614 15.23 -18.14 10.57
CA SER A 614 16.00 -19.37 10.69
C SER A 614 17.40 -19.07 11.24
N GLU A 615 18.23 -20.10 11.45
CA GLU A 615 19.62 -19.93 11.87
C GLU A 615 20.45 -19.09 10.87
N THR A 616 20.09 -19.13 9.60
CA THR A 616 20.76 -18.39 8.52
C THR A 616 20.10 -17.08 8.16
N GLU A 617 18.84 -16.87 8.57
CA GLU A 617 18.05 -15.69 8.28
C GLU A 617 17.73 -14.90 9.56
N ASN A 618 18.72 -14.17 10.03
CA ASN A 618 18.63 -13.27 11.19
C ASN A 618 18.82 -11.82 10.73
N TYR A 619 17.77 -11.02 10.85
CA TYR A 619 17.73 -9.63 10.39
C TYR A 619 17.82 -8.62 11.53
N ASN A 620 18.16 -9.05 12.75
CA ASN A 620 18.34 -8.17 13.90
C ASN A 620 19.42 -7.12 13.63
N GLY A 621 19.07 -5.85 13.87
CA GLY A 621 19.95 -4.71 13.60
C GLY A 621 19.85 -4.16 12.17
N ASN A 622 19.26 -4.87 11.22
CA ASN A 622 19.03 -4.40 9.88
C ASN A 622 17.98 -3.29 9.86
N TYR A 623 18.12 -2.37 8.89
CA TYR A 623 17.14 -1.31 8.66
C TYR A 623 15.82 -1.89 8.15
N VAL A 624 14.72 -1.33 8.64
CA VAL A 624 13.38 -1.63 8.13
C VAL A 624 13.30 -1.16 6.67
N PRO A 625 12.88 -2.02 5.73
CA PRO A 625 12.77 -1.66 4.32
C PRO A 625 11.83 -0.48 4.05
N PHE A 626 12.10 0.25 2.95
CA PHE A 626 11.30 1.38 2.45
C PHE A 626 11.27 2.63 3.35
N VAL A 627 12.11 2.69 4.37
CA VAL A 627 12.21 3.83 5.27
C VAL A 627 13.44 4.67 4.91
N PRO A 628 13.28 5.89 4.38
CA PRO A 628 14.41 6.78 4.16
C PRO A 628 14.99 7.25 5.49
N LYS A 629 16.31 7.15 5.63
CA LYS A 629 17.01 7.60 6.84
C LYS A 629 16.91 9.10 7.05
N HIS A 630 16.89 9.88 5.97
CA HIS A 630 16.72 11.32 5.97
C HIS A 630 15.68 11.71 4.94
N THR A 631 14.83 12.65 5.27
CA THR A 631 13.94 13.33 4.33
C THR A 631 14.08 14.81 4.51
N PHE A 632 14.23 15.56 3.45
CA PHE A 632 14.18 16.99 3.54
C PHE A 632 13.54 17.64 2.31
N ALA A 633 12.90 18.76 2.54
CA ALA A 633 12.36 19.62 1.52
C ALA A 633 12.65 21.06 1.90
N VAL A 634 13.17 21.83 0.96
CA VAL A 634 13.38 23.26 1.12
C VAL A 634 12.73 23.96 -0.05
N GLY A 635 11.87 24.94 0.23
CA GLY A 635 11.18 25.71 -0.79
C GLY A 635 11.26 27.20 -0.52
N GLY A 636 11.23 27.99 -1.58
CA GLY A 636 11.17 29.43 -1.51
C GLY A 636 10.18 29.98 -2.52
N GLN A 637 9.50 31.05 -2.13
CA GLN A 637 8.60 31.79 -3.01
C GLN A 637 9.00 33.26 -2.99
N TYR A 638 9.09 33.86 -4.17
CA TYR A 638 9.27 35.27 -4.34
C TYR A 638 8.17 35.88 -5.20
N ILE A 639 7.52 36.92 -4.70
CA ILE A 639 6.46 37.68 -5.39
C ILE A 639 7.06 38.98 -5.89
N PHE A 640 7.10 39.18 -7.20
CA PHE A 640 7.49 40.44 -7.84
C PHE A 640 6.21 41.26 -8.09
N PRO A 641 5.90 42.27 -7.23
CA PRO A 641 4.77 43.16 -7.46
C PRO A 641 5.08 44.08 -8.66
N LEU A 642 4.13 44.24 -9.53
CA LEU A 642 4.24 45.11 -10.70
C LEU A 642 3.53 46.44 -10.47
N ARG A 643 3.83 47.45 -11.31
CA ARG A 643 3.24 48.78 -11.16
C ARG A 643 1.71 48.73 -11.34
N LYS A 644 1.00 49.60 -10.62
CA LYS A 644 -0.46 49.73 -10.63
C LYS A 644 -0.91 50.05 -12.02
N ASN A 645 -1.31 49.51 -12.93
CA ASN A 645 -1.70 49.62 -14.35
C ASN A 645 -0.85 48.76 -15.31
N ALA A 646 0.00 47.89 -14.80
CA ALA A 646 0.66 46.88 -15.62
C ALA A 646 -0.36 45.84 -16.15
N ILE A 647 0.01 45.12 -17.20
CA ILE A 647 -0.79 44.02 -17.75
C ILE A 647 -1.01 42.93 -16.71
N LEU A 648 -0.01 42.71 -15.83
CA LEU A 648 -0.06 41.76 -14.73
C LEU A 648 -0.02 42.52 -13.40
N ASP A 649 -0.57 41.91 -12.35
CA ASP A 649 -0.52 42.46 -10.99
C ASP A 649 0.79 42.05 -10.30
N ASN A 650 1.21 40.83 -10.49
CA ASN A 650 2.49 40.31 -10.00
C ASN A 650 2.95 39.09 -10.78
N ILE A 651 4.24 38.76 -10.59
CA ILE A 651 4.86 37.52 -11.04
C ILE A 651 5.31 36.78 -9.78
N THR A 652 4.95 35.51 -9.64
CA THR A 652 5.39 34.68 -8.53
C THR A 652 6.36 33.62 -9.04
N LEU A 653 7.50 33.51 -8.40
CA LEU A 653 8.49 32.47 -8.62
C LEU A 653 8.52 31.54 -7.39
N ASP A 654 8.27 30.27 -7.63
CA ASP A 654 8.36 29.20 -6.63
C ASP A 654 9.47 28.23 -7.04
N ALA A 655 10.30 27.82 -6.09
CA ALA A 655 11.25 26.74 -6.28
C ALA A 655 11.26 25.85 -5.04
N ASN A 656 11.35 24.54 -5.23
CA ASN A 656 11.50 23.61 -4.13
C ASN A 656 12.44 22.47 -4.50
N TYR A 657 13.29 22.11 -3.55
CA TYR A 657 14.16 20.94 -3.63
C TYR A 657 13.72 19.92 -2.58
N ARG A 658 13.52 18.67 -3.02
CA ARG A 658 13.12 17.55 -2.16
C ARG A 658 14.15 16.46 -2.28
N ALA A 659 14.50 15.83 -1.17
CA ALA A 659 15.42 14.73 -1.16
C ALA A 659 15.04 13.65 -0.15
N ALA A 660 15.39 12.42 -0.50
CA ALA A 660 15.33 11.27 0.37
C ALA A 660 16.72 10.68 0.54
N GLY A 661 17.08 10.35 1.78
CA GLY A 661 18.34 9.69 2.12
C GLY A 661 18.32 8.23 1.67
N ARG A 662 19.33 7.48 2.13
CA ARG A 662 19.41 6.06 1.76
C ARG A 662 18.14 5.32 2.17
N ILE A 663 17.60 4.49 1.26
CA ILE A 663 16.44 3.62 1.44
C ILE A 663 16.93 2.20 1.14
N TYR A 664 16.73 1.27 2.07
CA TYR A 664 16.92 -0.15 1.84
C TYR A 664 15.62 -0.77 1.35
N TRP A 665 15.72 -1.70 0.39
CA TRP A 665 14.56 -2.28 -0.26
C TRP A 665 14.19 -3.66 0.27
N THR A 666 15.15 -4.35 0.91
CA THR A 666 15.04 -5.74 1.38
C THR A 666 15.36 -5.83 2.87
N GLU A 667 14.89 -6.87 3.54
CA GLU A 667 15.19 -7.15 4.94
C GLU A 667 16.67 -7.46 5.16
N GLN A 668 17.36 -8.02 4.15
CA GLN A 668 18.79 -8.29 4.14
C GLN A 668 19.63 -7.01 4.04
N ASN A 669 19.03 -5.89 3.62
CA ASN A 669 19.70 -4.62 3.30
C ASN A 669 20.76 -4.73 2.18
N ASN A 670 20.63 -5.70 1.30
CA ASN A 670 21.54 -5.93 0.16
C ASN A 670 21.22 -5.03 -1.05
N ALA A 671 19.98 -4.55 -1.17
CA ALA A 671 19.54 -3.63 -2.20
C ALA A 671 19.14 -2.28 -1.60
N SER A 672 19.62 -1.17 -2.18
CA SER A 672 19.33 0.17 -1.65
C SER A 672 19.40 1.26 -2.72
N GLN A 673 18.61 2.32 -2.54
CA GLN A 673 18.75 3.59 -3.23
C GLN A 673 19.60 4.54 -2.37
N ALA A 674 20.65 5.09 -2.95
CA ALA A 674 21.43 6.15 -2.30
C ALA A 674 20.62 7.45 -2.21
N LEU A 675 21.13 8.43 -1.43
CA LEU A 675 20.52 9.75 -1.33
C LEU A 675 20.30 10.34 -2.74
N TYR A 676 19.09 10.81 -2.98
CA TYR A 676 18.73 11.53 -4.20
C TYR A 676 17.82 12.72 -3.89
N GLY A 677 17.76 13.65 -4.82
CA GLY A 677 16.85 14.78 -4.70
C GLY A 677 16.43 15.34 -6.06
N THR A 678 15.26 15.98 -6.07
CA THR A 678 14.65 16.58 -7.26
C THR A 678 14.40 18.06 -7.01
N LEU A 679 14.70 18.87 -8.02
CA LEU A 679 14.40 20.30 -8.06
C LEU A 679 13.13 20.53 -8.87
N ASN A 680 12.16 21.26 -8.31
CA ASN A 680 10.95 21.65 -9.01
C ASN A 680 10.84 23.19 -8.97
N GLY A 681 10.25 23.75 -10.01
CA GLY A 681 10.08 25.19 -10.13
C GLY A 681 8.76 25.56 -10.78
N ARG A 682 8.28 26.77 -10.47
CA ARG A 682 7.06 27.34 -11.05
C ARG A 682 7.19 28.84 -11.19
N LEU A 683 6.83 29.36 -12.37
CA LEU A 683 6.65 30.77 -12.64
C LEU A 683 5.15 31.02 -12.88
N SER A 684 4.55 31.89 -12.09
CA SER A 684 3.13 32.22 -12.20
C SER A 684 2.95 33.71 -12.59
N LEU A 685 2.17 33.94 -13.62
CA LEU A 685 1.74 35.27 -14.08
C LEU A 685 0.33 35.50 -13.58
N ASN A 686 0.13 36.50 -12.72
CA ASN A 686 -1.14 36.73 -12.03
C ASN A 686 -1.80 38.04 -12.47
N LYS A 687 -3.10 37.98 -12.80
CA LYS A 687 -3.96 39.12 -13.10
C LYS A 687 -5.36 38.95 -12.56
N GLY A 688 -5.75 39.75 -11.57
CA GLY A 688 -7.05 39.62 -10.92
C GLY A 688 -7.32 38.19 -10.43
N ASN A 689 -8.35 37.59 -10.94
CA ASN A 689 -8.74 36.20 -10.63
C ASN A 689 -8.12 35.16 -11.59
N GLY A 690 -7.25 35.58 -12.51
CA GLY A 690 -6.60 34.72 -13.50
C GLY A 690 -5.11 34.47 -13.18
N GLN A 691 -4.64 33.29 -13.47
CA GLN A 691 -3.26 32.87 -13.35
C GLN A 691 -2.85 32.01 -14.53
N ILE A 692 -1.67 32.27 -15.10
CA ILE A 692 -0.99 31.37 -16.02
C ILE A 692 0.30 30.91 -15.34
N GLY A 693 0.49 29.61 -15.19
CA GLY A 693 1.64 28.99 -14.55
C GLY A 693 2.47 28.17 -15.53
N PHE A 694 3.77 28.38 -15.56
CA PHE A 694 4.77 27.53 -16.21
C PHE A 694 5.51 26.76 -15.13
N TRP A 695 5.65 25.47 -15.26
CA TRP A 695 6.27 24.67 -14.23
C TRP A 695 7.19 23.59 -14.78
N VAL A 696 8.14 23.19 -13.97
CA VAL A 696 9.04 22.08 -14.23
C VAL A 696 9.14 21.20 -12.99
N ASN A 697 9.01 19.89 -13.18
CA ASN A 697 9.27 18.87 -12.17
C ASN A 697 10.55 18.12 -12.53
N ASN A 698 11.34 17.73 -11.52
CA ASN A 698 12.64 17.10 -11.67
C ASN A 698 13.53 17.85 -12.70
N ALA A 699 13.69 19.17 -12.52
CA ALA A 699 14.39 20.07 -13.47
C ALA A 699 15.82 19.64 -13.75
N LEU A 700 16.48 18.92 -12.83
CA LEU A 700 17.83 18.40 -12.99
C LEU A 700 17.85 17.04 -13.70
N ASN A 701 16.69 16.51 -14.09
CA ASN A 701 16.49 15.18 -14.67
C ASN A 701 17.23 14.09 -13.88
N LYS A 702 17.13 14.15 -12.55
CA LYS A 702 17.77 13.17 -11.66
C LYS A 702 17.17 11.79 -11.84
N ASP A 703 18.00 10.83 -12.17
CA ASP A 703 17.65 9.42 -12.21
C ASP A 703 17.74 8.81 -10.81
N TYR A 704 16.72 8.05 -10.40
CA TYR A 704 16.63 7.37 -9.09
C TYR A 704 15.65 6.21 -9.16
N GLN A 705 15.85 5.23 -8.30
CA GLN A 705 14.89 4.15 -8.10
C GLN A 705 13.81 4.61 -7.13
N ALA A 706 12.57 4.67 -7.61
CA ALA A 706 11.39 4.96 -6.79
C ALA A 706 10.97 3.74 -5.99
N PHE A 707 11.28 2.53 -6.49
CA PHE A 707 10.93 1.26 -5.90
C PHE A 707 11.81 0.12 -6.42
N TYR A 708 12.00 -0.92 -5.58
CA TYR A 708 12.66 -2.18 -5.94
C TYR A 708 11.98 -3.35 -5.21
N PHE A 709 11.95 -4.50 -5.85
CA PHE A 709 11.50 -5.75 -5.26
C PHE A 709 12.15 -6.94 -5.97
N GLU A 710 12.07 -8.10 -5.30
CA GLU A 710 12.58 -9.36 -5.80
C GLU A 710 11.45 -10.37 -5.94
N THR A 711 11.43 -11.13 -7.03
CA THR A 711 10.51 -12.25 -7.27
C THR A 711 11.18 -13.27 -8.17
N MET A 712 10.95 -14.59 -7.94
CA MET A 712 11.52 -15.69 -8.73
C MET A 712 13.04 -15.57 -8.92
N SER A 713 13.77 -15.21 -7.86
CA SER A 713 15.22 -14.95 -7.87
C SER A 713 15.68 -13.86 -8.83
N ARG A 714 14.80 -12.95 -9.22
CA ARG A 714 15.05 -11.80 -10.12
C ARG A 714 14.73 -10.51 -9.41
N GLY A 715 15.51 -9.47 -9.66
CA GLY A 715 15.29 -8.13 -9.15
C GLY A 715 14.59 -7.25 -10.19
N PHE A 716 13.68 -6.40 -9.72
CA PHE A 716 12.96 -5.43 -10.55
C PHE A 716 12.93 -4.06 -9.85
N ALA A 717 13.12 -3.00 -10.64
CA ALA A 717 13.10 -1.64 -10.16
C ALA A 717 12.11 -0.77 -10.94
N GLN A 718 11.47 0.16 -10.27
CA GLN A 718 10.73 1.25 -10.90
C GLN A 718 11.58 2.51 -10.82
N LYS A 719 11.85 3.12 -11.97
CA LYS A 719 12.52 4.43 -12.04
C LYS A 719 11.59 5.56 -11.61
N GLY A 720 12.16 6.59 -11.02
CA GLY A 720 11.47 7.86 -10.81
C GLY A 720 11.15 8.54 -12.14
N ARG A 721 10.17 9.45 -12.10
CA ARG A 721 9.76 10.18 -13.30
C ARG A 721 10.86 11.11 -13.80
N PRO A 722 11.13 11.15 -15.11
CA PRO A 722 12.08 12.07 -15.72
C PRO A 722 11.61 13.54 -15.61
N VAL A 723 12.40 14.46 -16.14
CA VAL A 723 12.01 15.86 -16.22
C VAL A 723 10.69 16.04 -16.96
N GLN A 724 9.79 16.81 -16.38
CA GLN A 724 8.49 17.16 -16.97
C GLN A 724 8.31 18.66 -16.91
N VAL A 725 7.85 19.26 -18.02
CA VAL A 725 7.49 20.67 -18.11
C VAL A 725 6.04 20.80 -18.51
N GLY A 726 5.38 21.85 -18.01
CA GLY A 726 3.98 22.07 -18.29
C GLY A 726 3.54 23.52 -18.10
N ILE A 727 2.32 23.77 -18.56
CA ILE A 727 1.60 25.03 -18.42
C ILE A 727 0.24 24.73 -17.80
N ASP A 728 -0.24 25.60 -16.95
CA ASP A 728 -1.60 25.57 -16.46
C ASP A 728 -2.22 26.97 -16.44
N ILE A 729 -3.52 27.00 -16.63
CA ILE A 729 -4.36 28.20 -16.57
C ILE A 729 -5.36 27.98 -15.42
N ARG A 730 -5.49 28.96 -14.56
CA ARG A 730 -6.49 28.98 -13.49
C ARG A 730 -7.27 30.29 -13.59
N CYS A 731 -8.59 30.18 -13.59
CA CYS A 731 -9.49 31.32 -13.63
C CYS A 731 -10.58 31.14 -12.59
N ARG A 732 -10.98 32.25 -11.98
CA ARG A 732 -12.13 32.32 -11.07
C ARG A 732 -13.10 33.38 -11.58
N PHE A 733 -14.37 33.00 -11.68
CA PHE A 733 -15.44 33.88 -12.15
C PHE A 733 -16.44 34.16 -11.03
#